data_fad069e08c1ac15e97921eff6cd5e638
#
_entry.id   fad069e08c1ac15e97921eff6cd5e638
#
_cell.length_a   1.000
_cell.length_b   1.000
_cell.length_c   1.000
_cell.angle_alpha   90.00
_cell.angle_beta   90.00
_cell.angle_gamma   90.00
#
_symmetry.space_group_name_H-M   'P 1'
#
loop_
_entity.id
_entity.type
_entity.pdbx_description
1 polymer ?
#
loop_
_entity_poly.entity_id
_entity_poly.type
_entity_poly.pdbx_seq_one_letter_code
_entity_poly.pdbx_strand_id
1 'polypeptide(L)'
;MANIKAKKGILWGSQEIPIPSGAYLNRCTGDVFIYLDDGPRRNSRRAVIGRAAGETAMYPNMNFRTYFPQEWRRLFGEEVEDVWEMHPGMYAAALGIGHSTGLYPLLCDTVGPESANAVMDYSMYSMLWKSDVSMCFKERMAGEVLFSRLRFDDSWISGLFSDRLGDAPRARFCHAWLDKCKERGVTRAWICIDGSNIDCSAKVSKAGRGHAKSLKDMDIIGYIYAVAQDGTPLAYVVNHGSVVDCKALAELVALLSLHGIGCEGVVLDRGFCTAEDLDLLKAAGYDYVLMLRSDTAGHRGMYDGHGAGLLWDVDRVVADGPLFGAGGRGRVLGGADHEAWLNLYIHGIAGSERKAAVINKVLAARKAMQAEADEGRKPDVPQGLGKYLSVRWNGHKWVVETDGAAWRKSVDETGFFTIASSKDLGPAGAYGVYRFRDVSEKTYAAIKTGMGYDVMRVHSDESVEGKFFVCFIGSIMRNELERACLRNKLSTNMMIAELDRIKMIRGAGGGFTFVRNISERQRTLLAEWDIEPDDFKGIVSDYNERMQSKMVSQNRRKPEHDEAAGGRRKPGRRKKASATDQPDNEGKPKRKRGRPKGSGRKAPEKQPKKTGRKPGRPKGAKNKKTLAKEAAMAAAGITPVKRPKGRPKGSKDSKPRKKAKRGKSVSEGLEK
;
A
#
# COMPACT_ATOMS: atom_id res chain seq x y z
N MET A 1 16.69 37.75 -3.13
CA MET A 1 16.69 36.58 -2.23
C MET A 1 16.50 35.33 -3.08
N ALA A 2 17.53 34.51 -3.19
CA ALA A 2 17.47 33.28 -3.99
C ALA A 2 16.52 32.28 -3.28
N ASN A 3 15.53 31.78 -4.02
CA ASN A 3 14.64 30.71 -3.57
C ASN A 3 15.47 29.44 -3.27
N ILE A 4 15.88 29.27 -2.04
CA ILE A 4 16.53 28.05 -1.57
C ILE A 4 15.43 26.98 -1.45
N LYS A 5 15.19 26.26 -2.55
CA LYS A 5 14.39 25.04 -2.51
C LYS A 5 15.22 24.00 -1.76
N ALA A 6 14.88 23.75 -0.51
CA ALA A 6 15.44 22.67 0.26
C ALA A 6 15.11 21.34 -0.43
N LYS A 7 16.08 20.73 -1.11
CA LYS A 7 15.93 19.40 -1.72
C LYS A 7 16.05 18.26 -0.71
N LYS A 8 16.55 18.52 0.49
CA LYS A 8 16.77 17.51 1.54
C LYS A 8 16.51 18.11 2.91
N GLY A 9 15.33 17.84 3.43
CA GLY A 9 14.85 18.25 4.74
C GLY A 9 14.23 19.66 4.75
N ILE A 10 13.30 19.87 5.66
CA ILE A 10 12.71 21.19 5.90
C ILE A 10 13.77 22.03 6.61
N LEU A 11 14.19 23.15 6.01
CA LEU A 11 15.06 24.10 6.69
C LEU A 11 14.24 24.81 7.77
N TRP A 12 14.84 24.96 8.95
CA TRP A 12 14.28 25.76 10.02
C TRP A 12 14.64 27.22 9.79
N GLY A 13 13.75 27.95 9.15
CA GLY A 13 13.94 29.37 8.88
C GLY A 13 15.01 29.68 7.84
N SER A 14 15.25 30.98 7.63
CA SER A 14 16.27 31.53 6.73
C SER A 14 17.50 32.08 7.46
N GLN A 15 17.66 31.77 8.76
CA GLN A 15 18.78 32.27 9.56
C GLN A 15 20.02 31.42 9.32
N GLU A 16 21.11 32.08 8.95
CA GLU A 16 22.41 31.46 8.86
C GLU A 16 23.02 31.29 10.25
N ILE A 17 23.61 30.11 10.49
CA ILE A 17 24.33 29.80 11.72
C ILE A 17 25.71 29.26 11.37
N PRO A 18 26.70 29.40 12.26
CA PRO A 18 27.98 28.74 12.09
C PRO A 18 27.86 27.25 11.99
N ILE A 19 28.66 26.61 11.14
CA ILE A 19 28.75 25.15 11.09
C ILE A 19 29.35 24.67 12.45
N PRO A 20 28.61 23.77 13.18
CA PRO A 20 29.05 23.38 14.50
C PRO A 20 30.31 22.51 14.44
N SER A 21 31.09 22.55 15.53
CA SER A 21 32.26 21.68 15.70
C SER A 21 31.85 20.21 15.60
N GLY A 22 32.62 19.41 14.85
CA GLY A 22 32.30 17.99 14.58
C GLY A 22 31.35 17.73 13.44
N ALA A 23 30.82 18.76 12.77
CA ALA A 23 30.10 18.62 11.53
C ALA A 23 31.03 18.74 10.30
N TYR A 24 30.62 18.15 9.20
CA TYR A 24 31.35 18.06 7.95
C TYR A 24 30.53 18.65 6.81
N LEU A 25 31.20 19.40 5.93
CA LEU A 25 30.62 19.95 4.71
C LEU A 25 30.90 19.03 3.54
N ASN A 26 29.87 18.57 2.89
CA ASN A 26 29.97 17.95 1.57
C ASN A 26 29.95 19.03 0.49
N ARG A 27 31.11 19.39 -0.05
CA ARG A 27 31.24 20.46 -1.05
C ARG A 27 30.53 20.17 -2.37
N CYS A 28 30.29 18.89 -2.69
CA CYS A 28 29.58 18.52 -3.92
C CYS A 28 28.07 18.72 -3.83
N THR A 29 27.46 18.42 -2.66
CA THR A 29 26.00 18.50 -2.47
C THR A 29 25.57 19.74 -1.68
N GLY A 30 26.50 20.40 -1.00
CA GLY A 30 26.22 21.50 -0.08
C GLY A 30 25.56 21.04 1.23
N ASP A 31 25.52 19.74 1.53
CA ASP A 31 24.96 19.23 2.76
C ASP A 31 25.98 19.35 3.91
N VAL A 32 25.54 19.85 5.06
CA VAL A 32 26.29 19.79 6.32
C VAL A 32 25.77 18.60 7.11
N PHE A 33 26.66 17.71 7.53
CA PHE A 33 26.29 16.45 8.17
C PHE A 33 27.24 16.07 9.31
N ILE A 34 26.79 15.17 10.16
CA ILE A 34 27.59 14.53 11.21
C ILE A 34 27.66 13.02 10.94
N TYR A 35 28.74 12.40 11.40
CA TYR A 35 28.80 10.94 11.52
C TYR A 35 28.11 10.49 12.80
N LEU A 36 27.36 9.40 12.72
CA LEU A 36 26.62 8.81 13.84
C LEU A 36 27.36 7.63 14.47
N ASP A 37 28.39 7.16 13.78
CA ASP A 37 29.33 6.11 14.21
C ASP A 37 30.69 6.72 14.55
N ASP A 38 31.67 5.88 14.99
CA ASP A 38 32.98 6.30 15.48
C ASP A 38 33.96 6.92 14.45
N GLY A 39 33.47 7.66 13.47
CA GLY A 39 34.29 8.44 12.55
C GLY A 39 34.07 8.07 11.08
N PRO A 40 34.79 8.73 10.18
CA PRO A 40 34.62 8.56 8.74
C PRO A 40 35.19 7.22 8.27
N ARG A 41 34.37 6.18 8.28
CA ARG A 41 34.63 4.89 7.64
C ARG A 41 33.85 4.82 6.33
N ARG A 42 34.22 3.90 5.43
CA ARG A 42 33.57 3.75 4.11
C ARG A 42 32.05 3.63 4.18
N ASN A 43 31.49 3.07 5.24
CA ASN A 43 30.06 2.83 5.46
C ASN A 43 29.49 3.55 6.69
N SER A 44 30.14 4.63 7.20
CA SER A 44 29.63 5.35 8.36
C SER A 44 28.30 6.02 8.09
N ARG A 45 27.36 5.83 9.01
CA ARG A 45 26.05 6.47 8.95
C ARG A 45 26.17 7.97 9.20
N ARG A 46 25.38 8.77 8.48
CA ARG A 46 25.43 10.23 8.53
C ARG A 46 24.05 10.81 8.78
N ALA A 47 23.98 11.88 9.56
CA ALA A 47 22.79 12.72 9.65
C ALA A 47 23.07 14.08 9.05
N VAL A 48 22.29 14.48 8.04
CA VAL A 48 22.34 15.83 7.49
C VAL A 48 21.66 16.77 8.47
N ILE A 49 22.41 17.76 8.98
CA ILE A 49 21.96 18.72 9.99
C ILE A 49 21.63 20.10 9.42
N GLY A 50 21.99 20.34 8.17
CA GLY A 50 21.71 21.62 7.49
C GLY A 50 22.26 21.65 6.10
N ARG A 51 22.16 22.83 5.46
CA ARG A 51 22.71 23.12 4.16
C ARG A 51 23.66 24.30 4.24
N ALA A 52 24.79 24.19 3.59
CA ALA A 52 25.79 25.24 3.57
C ALA A 52 25.23 26.55 2.99
N ALA A 53 25.48 27.63 3.72
CA ALA A 53 25.32 29.01 3.28
C ALA A 53 26.66 29.61 2.81
N GLY A 54 27.76 28.89 3.02
CA GLY A 54 29.12 29.21 2.67
C GLY A 54 30.05 28.12 3.19
N GLU A 55 31.35 28.41 3.35
CA GLU A 55 32.32 27.44 3.89
C GLU A 55 32.22 27.28 5.41
N THR A 56 31.75 28.28 6.12
CA THR A 56 31.72 28.32 7.58
C THR A 56 30.34 28.47 8.19
N ALA A 57 29.29 28.67 7.34
CA ALA A 57 27.92 28.89 7.77
C ALA A 57 26.95 27.91 7.07
N MET A 58 25.83 27.66 7.73
CA MET A 58 24.77 26.79 7.22
C MET A 58 23.38 27.28 7.61
N TYR A 59 22.37 26.86 6.83
CA TYR A 59 20.96 26.89 7.21
C TYR A 59 20.62 25.58 7.92
N PRO A 60 20.25 25.60 9.22
CA PRO A 60 19.96 24.39 9.98
C PRO A 60 18.64 23.75 9.55
N ASN A 61 18.56 22.44 9.71
CA ASN A 61 17.31 21.67 9.63
C ASN A 61 16.93 21.10 11.00
N MET A 62 15.83 20.36 11.08
CA MET A 62 15.35 19.77 12.34
C MET A 62 16.36 18.79 12.97
N ASN A 63 17.23 18.17 12.19
CA ASN A 63 18.28 17.30 12.75
C ASN A 63 19.33 18.12 13.52
N PHE A 64 19.61 19.38 13.12
CA PHE A 64 20.50 20.24 13.91
C PHE A 64 19.97 20.44 15.34
N ARG A 65 18.69 20.75 15.48
CA ARG A 65 18.03 20.83 16.79
C ARG A 65 18.16 19.53 17.58
N THR A 66 17.99 18.38 16.90
CA THR A 66 18.08 17.06 17.53
C THR A 66 19.47 16.72 18.04
N TYR A 67 20.51 17.06 17.27
CA TYR A 67 21.87 16.63 17.57
C TYR A 67 22.73 17.70 18.26
N PHE A 68 22.32 18.97 18.22
CA PHE A 68 22.98 20.12 18.83
C PHE A 68 22.00 20.97 19.64
N PRO A 69 21.32 20.40 20.66
CA PRO A 69 20.28 21.13 21.39
C PRO A 69 20.80 22.32 22.20
N GLN A 70 22.05 22.29 22.68
CA GLN A 70 22.64 23.40 23.40
C GLN A 70 22.94 24.58 22.48
N GLU A 71 23.56 24.33 21.32
CA GLU A 71 23.77 25.33 20.29
C GLU A 71 22.45 25.88 19.76
N TRP A 72 21.43 25.01 19.61
CA TRP A 72 20.11 25.44 19.24
C TRP A 72 19.55 26.46 20.25
N ARG A 73 19.59 26.16 21.55
CA ARG A 73 19.13 27.09 22.59
C ARG A 73 19.83 28.42 22.52
N ARG A 74 21.15 28.38 22.41
CA ARG A 74 21.98 29.60 22.37
C ARG A 74 21.61 30.48 21.15
N LEU A 75 21.28 29.90 20.01
CA LEU A 75 21.07 30.64 18.77
C LEU A 75 19.62 31.07 18.57
N PHE A 76 18.66 30.29 19.04
CA PHE A 76 17.21 30.48 18.75
C PHE A 76 16.37 30.77 19.98
N GLY A 77 16.96 30.71 21.21
CA GLY A 77 16.24 30.97 22.45
C GLY A 77 15.43 29.77 22.97
N GLU A 78 14.85 29.93 24.18
CA GLU A 78 14.13 28.85 24.88
C GLU A 78 12.67 28.69 24.39
N GLU A 79 12.02 29.76 23.92
CA GLU A 79 10.59 29.76 23.56
C GLU A 79 10.25 28.76 22.42
N VAL A 80 11.22 28.44 21.56
CA VAL A 80 11.02 27.48 20.46
C VAL A 80 11.17 26.04 20.93
N GLU A 81 11.72 25.80 22.11
CA GLU A 81 11.92 24.45 22.65
C GLU A 81 10.68 23.87 23.30
N ASP A 82 9.79 24.71 23.83
CA ASP A 82 8.60 24.27 24.56
C ASP A 82 7.49 23.69 23.68
N VAL A 83 7.67 23.72 22.38
CA VAL A 83 6.64 23.30 21.41
C VAL A 83 6.97 22.01 20.67
N TRP A 84 8.10 21.36 20.93
CA TRP A 84 8.40 20.11 20.23
C TRP A 84 7.69 18.92 20.86
N GLU A 85 6.73 18.41 20.10
CA GLU A 85 5.93 17.24 20.43
C GLU A 85 6.47 16.00 19.69
N MET A 86 6.42 14.84 20.37
CA MET A 86 6.63 13.53 19.76
C MET A 86 5.44 12.63 20.10
N HIS A 87 5.11 11.72 19.21
CA HIS A 87 3.95 10.84 19.29
C HIS A 87 4.40 9.40 19.56
N PRO A 88 4.41 8.94 20.83
CA PRO A 88 4.82 7.59 21.17
C PRO A 88 3.71 6.54 21.07
N GLY A 89 2.44 6.92 20.88
CA GLY A 89 1.31 6.00 21.02
C GLY A 89 1.29 4.89 19.98
N MET A 90 1.56 5.21 18.72
CA MET A 90 1.62 4.18 17.67
C MET A 90 2.86 3.29 17.83
N TYR A 91 3.99 3.84 18.28
CA TYR A 91 5.18 3.07 18.64
C TYR A 91 4.88 2.07 19.77
N ALA A 92 4.21 2.52 20.85
CA ALA A 92 3.84 1.66 21.96
C ALA A 92 2.94 0.51 21.50
N ALA A 93 1.89 0.81 20.73
CA ALA A 93 1.01 -0.22 20.16
C ALA A 93 1.78 -1.20 19.26
N ALA A 94 2.65 -0.71 18.39
CA ALA A 94 3.47 -1.56 17.52
C ALA A 94 4.47 -2.42 18.30
N LEU A 95 5.03 -1.91 19.40
CA LEU A 95 5.90 -2.64 20.31
C LEU A 95 5.13 -3.75 21.02
N GLY A 96 3.96 -3.44 21.58
CA GLY A 96 3.08 -4.41 22.23
C GLY A 96 2.63 -5.50 21.26
N ILE A 97 2.16 -5.14 20.06
CA ILE A 97 1.83 -6.11 19.00
C ILE A 97 3.05 -6.98 18.67
N GLY A 98 4.23 -6.36 18.48
CA GLY A 98 5.45 -7.07 18.15
C GLY A 98 5.84 -8.12 19.18
N HIS A 99 5.68 -7.82 20.46
CA HIS A 99 5.99 -8.74 21.55
C HIS A 99 4.89 -9.78 21.78
N SER A 100 3.63 -9.39 21.88
CA SER A 100 2.50 -10.31 22.14
C SER A 100 2.32 -11.35 21.03
N THR A 101 2.62 -11.00 19.79
CA THR A 101 2.60 -11.93 18.66
C THR A 101 3.90 -12.70 18.46
N GLY A 102 5.00 -12.24 19.06
CA GLY A 102 6.35 -12.74 18.80
C GLY A 102 6.96 -12.20 17.50
N LEU A 103 6.28 -11.28 16.80
CA LEU A 103 6.70 -10.74 15.52
C LEU A 103 8.04 -10.00 15.59
N TYR A 104 8.21 -9.11 16.58
CA TYR A 104 9.40 -8.28 16.68
C TYR A 104 10.67 -9.06 17.05
N PRO A 105 10.67 -9.93 18.06
CA PRO A 105 11.81 -10.83 18.31
C PRO A 105 12.18 -11.66 17.09
N LEU A 106 11.19 -12.24 16.41
CA LEU A 106 11.40 -13.05 15.22
C LEU A 106 12.04 -12.25 14.07
N LEU A 107 11.62 -11.01 13.85
CA LEU A 107 12.26 -10.11 12.91
C LEU A 107 13.71 -9.85 13.29
N CYS A 108 13.99 -9.55 14.56
CA CYS A 108 15.36 -9.30 15.03
C CYS A 108 16.29 -10.49 14.76
N ASP A 109 15.80 -11.71 14.99
CA ASP A 109 16.58 -12.94 14.81
C ASP A 109 16.82 -13.27 13.32
N THR A 110 15.86 -12.98 12.46
CA THR A 110 15.90 -13.42 11.07
C THR A 110 16.51 -12.42 10.11
N VAL A 111 16.19 -11.12 10.25
CA VAL A 111 16.69 -10.06 9.36
C VAL A 111 17.69 -9.13 10.05
N GLY A 112 17.96 -9.34 11.32
CA GLY A 112 18.84 -8.52 12.15
C GLY A 112 18.16 -7.27 12.74
N PRO A 113 18.59 -6.80 13.93
CA PRO A 113 17.90 -5.75 14.69
C PRO A 113 17.74 -4.42 13.92
N GLU A 114 18.75 -4.02 13.13
CA GLU A 114 18.68 -2.76 12.36
C GLU A 114 17.61 -2.82 11.29
N SER A 115 17.55 -3.93 10.55
CA SER A 115 16.53 -4.14 9.51
C SER A 115 15.15 -4.35 10.12
N ALA A 116 15.06 -5.09 11.24
CA ALA A 116 13.81 -5.29 11.98
C ALA A 116 13.19 -3.96 12.42
N ASN A 117 14.00 -3.08 13.04
CA ASN A 117 13.57 -1.75 13.43
C ASN A 117 13.04 -0.94 12.24
N ALA A 118 13.74 -0.96 11.12
CA ALA A 118 13.34 -0.25 9.92
C ALA A 118 12.05 -0.80 9.31
N VAL A 119 11.88 -2.13 9.32
CA VAL A 119 10.65 -2.80 8.87
C VAL A 119 9.46 -2.40 9.74
N MET A 120 9.63 -2.38 11.07
CA MET A 120 8.58 -1.93 12.00
C MET A 120 8.22 -0.46 11.77
N ASP A 121 9.22 0.41 11.64
CA ASP A 121 9.01 1.84 11.39
C ASP A 121 8.31 2.11 10.05
N TYR A 122 8.71 1.40 9.00
CA TYR A 122 8.08 1.56 7.69
C TYR A 122 6.66 1.00 7.65
N SER A 123 6.40 -0.06 8.41
CA SER A 123 5.05 -0.60 8.60
C SER A 123 4.15 0.40 9.35
N MET A 124 4.63 1.03 10.42
CA MET A 124 3.93 2.12 11.10
C MET A 124 3.66 3.30 10.16
N TYR A 125 4.67 3.72 9.39
CA TYR A 125 4.53 4.77 8.40
C TYR A 125 3.41 4.50 7.41
N SER A 126 3.37 3.29 6.86
CA SER A 126 2.37 2.91 5.88
C SER A 126 0.94 2.97 6.46
N MET A 127 0.75 2.60 7.72
CA MET A 127 -0.54 2.65 8.41
C MET A 127 -0.96 4.07 8.79
N LEU A 128 -0.04 4.87 9.35
CA LEU A 128 -0.31 6.25 9.78
C LEU A 128 -0.65 7.15 8.59
N TRP A 129 0.11 7.05 7.52
CA TRP A 129 0.02 7.95 6.37
C TRP A 129 -0.68 7.35 5.16
N LYS A 130 -1.12 6.08 5.24
CA LYS A 130 -1.70 5.32 4.11
C LYS A 130 -0.88 5.49 2.84
N SER A 131 0.42 5.34 2.98
CA SER A 131 1.40 5.64 1.94
C SER A 131 2.59 4.72 2.03
N ASP A 132 3.04 4.25 0.88
CA ASP A 132 4.25 3.45 0.70
C ASP A 132 5.38 4.23 -0.01
N VAL A 133 5.29 5.56 -0.03
CA VAL A 133 6.24 6.43 -0.74
C VAL A 133 7.44 6.73 0.14
N SER A 134 8.55 6.02 -0.10
CA SER A 134 9.79 6.07 0.71
C SER A 134 10.39 7.47 0.83
N MET A 135 10.33 8.28 -0.22
CA MET A 135 10.86 9.66 -0.20
C MET A 135 10.14 10.58 0.80
N CYS A 136 8.90 10.24 1.20
CA CYS A 136 8.14 11.01 2.18
C CYS A 136 8.34 10.52 3.62
N PHE A 137 8.96 9.36 3.82
CA PHE A 137 9.10 8.72 5.13
C PHE A 137 9.75 9.64 6.16
N LYS A 138 10.92 10.17 5.83
CA LYS A 138 11.73 10.99 6.75
C LYS A 138 10.98 12.22 7.27
N GLU A 139 10.25 12.89 6.40
CA GLU A 139 9.51 14.12 6.73
C GLU A 139 8.25 13.80 7.54
N ARG A 140 7.49 12.81 7.09
CA ARG A 140 6.21 12.44 7.71
C ARG A 140 6.37 11.80 9.09
N MET A 141 7.44 11.03 9.28
CA MET A 141 7.76 10.39 10.55
C MET A 141 8.60 11.29 11.48
N ALA A 142 8.69 12.59 11.19
CA ALA A 142 9.51 13.52 11.98
C ALA A 142 9.06 13.68 13.43
N GLY A 143 7.74 13.62 13.68
CA GLY A 143 7.14 13.69 15.00
C GLY A 143 6.91 12.35 15.69
N GLU A 144 7.22 11.22 15.04
CA GLU A 144 6.95 9.89 15.57
C GLU A 144 8.14 9.31 16.36
N VAL A 145 7.83 8.59 17.44
CA VAL A 145 8.81 7.72 18.09
C VAL A 145 9.04 6.48 17.23
N LEU A 146 10.30 6.14 16.98
CA LEU A 146 10.69 5.07 16.07
C LEU A 146 11.48 3.97 16.78
N PHE A 147 11.37 2.74 16.30
CA PHE A 147 12.24 1.61 16.69
C PHE A 147 13.69 1.90 16.30
N SER A 148 13.90 2.53 15.16
CA SER A 148 15.21 2.90 14.66
C SER A 148 15.76 4.13 15.38
N ARG A 149 17.06 4.14 15.59
CA ARG A 149 17.73 5.31 16.14
C ARG A 149 17.78 6.49 15.18
N LEU A 150 17.48 6.25 13.90
CA LEU A 150 17.61 7.22 12.82
C LEU A 150 16.40 7.19 11.92
N ARG A 151 16.04 8.35 11.38
CA ARG A 151 15.11 8.45 10.28
C ARG A 151 15.85 8.20 8.97
N PHE A 152 15.50 7.14 8.29
CA PHE A 152 16.10 6.74 7.03
C PHE A 152 15.71 7.69 5.89
N ASP A 153 16.63 7.92 4.97
CA ASP A 153 16.33 8.56 3.70
C ASP A 153 15.85 7.52 2.66
N ASP A 154 15.38 8.00 1.52
CA ASP A 154 14.89 7.18 0.42
C ASP A 154 15.94 6.18 -0.08
N SER A 155 17.20 6.59 -0.16
CA SER A 155 18.29 5.73 -0.61
C SER A 155 18.54 4.56 0.34
N TRP A 156 18.48 4.82 1.65
CA TRP A 156 18.65 3.78 2.66
C TRP A 156 17.48 2.79 2.64
N ILE A 157 16.23 3.29 2.51
CA ILE A 157 15.02 2.45 2.41
C ILE A 157 15.06 1.61 1.12
N SER A 158 15.53 2.19 0.01
CA SER A 158 15.72 1.46 -1.23
C SER A 158 16.71 0.30 -1.06
N GLY A 159 17.85 0.53 -0.36
CA GLY A 159 18.81 -0.51 0.00
C GLY A 159 18.27 -1.52 1.03
N LEU A 160 17.31 -1.13 1.89
CA LEU A 160 16.61 -2.08 2.75
C LEU A 160 15.87 -3.11 1.90
N PHE A 161 15.12 -2.68 0.90
CA PHE A 161 14.34 -3.57 0.06
C PHE A 161 15.20 -4.43 -0.87
N SER A 162 16.26 -3.87 -1.49
CA SER A 162 17.07 -4.59 -2.47
C SER A 162 18.12 -5.51 -1.84
N ASP A 163 18.78 -5.05 -0.78
CA ASP A 163 20.01 -5.68 -0.31
C ASP A 163 19.85 -6.35 1.05
N ARG A 164 19.22 -5.65 2.03
CA ARG A 164 19.16 -6.11 3.41
C ARG A 164 18.08 -7.15 3.66
N LEU A 165 16.95 -7.05 2.93
CA LEU A 165 15.85 -8.02 2.94
C LEU A 165 16.01 -9.02 1.78
N GLY A 166 17.17 -9.66 1.66
CA GLY A 166 17.41 -10.67 0.65
C GLY A 166 16.60 -11.96 0.86
N ASP A 167 16.66 -12.91 -0.09
CA ASP A 167 15.83 -14.11 -0.09
C ASP A 167 15.99 -14.96 1.18
N ALA A 168 17.22 -15.21 1.61
CA ALA A 168 17.47 -16.07 2.76
C ALA A 168 16.92 -15.52 4.09
N PRO A 169 17.11 -14.23 4.45
CA PRO A 169 16.46 -13.65 5.62
C PRO A 169 14.93 -13.70 5.57
N ARG A 170 14.32 -13.38 4.42
CA ARG A 170 12.86 -13.44 4.25
C ARG A 170 12.32 -14.86 4.40
N ALA A 171 12.99 -15.83 3.77
CA ALA A 171 12.60 -17.23 3.88
C ALA A 171 12.68 -17.72 5.34
N ARG A 172 13.78 -17.42 6.06
CA ARG A 172 13.90 -17.74 7.49
C ARG A 172 12.75 -17.17 8.30
N PHE A 173 12.41 -15.90 8.05
CA PHE A 173 11.27 -15.29 8.74
C PHE A 173 9.97 -15.99 8.42
N CYS A 174 9.64 -16.26 7.15
CA CYS A 174 8.39 -16.91 6.76
C CYS A 174 8.25 -18.30 7.40
N HIS A 175 9.32 -19.10 7.42
CA HIS A 175 9.33 -20.39 8.08
C HIS A 175 9.07 -20.25 9.59
N ALA A 176 9.84 -19.42 10.27
CA ALA A 176 9.71 -19.24 11.71
C ALA A 176 8.36 -18.59 12.11
N TRP A 177 7.80 -17.72 11.26
CA TRP A 177 6.47 -17.17 11.48
C TRP A 177 5.37 -18.22 11.40
N LEU A 178 5.43 -19.15 10.45
CA LEU A 178 4.49 -20.25 10.35
C LEU A 178 4.58 -21.19 11.58
N ASP A 179 5.78 -21.49 12.05
CA ASP A 179 5.98 -22.26 13.30
C ASP A 179 5.34 -21.52 14.48
N LYS A 180 5.52 -20.19 14.55
CA LYS A 180 4.90 -19.36 15.58
C LYS A 180 3.37 -19.33 15.47
N CYS A 181 2.82 -19.28 14.28
CA CYS A 181 1.36 -19.39 14.07
C CYS A 181 0.83 -20.74 14.52
N LYS A 182 1.57 -21.82 14.23
CA LYS A 182 1.22 -23.17 14.69
C LYS A 182 1.24 -23.28 16.22
N GLU A 183 2.25 -22.74 16.89
CA GLU A 183 2.31 -22.65 18.37
C GLU A 183 1.10 -21.91 18.95
N ARG A 184 0.59 -20.91 18.24
CA ARG A 184 -0.62 -20.16 18.59
C ARG A 184 -1.93 -20.89 18.24
N GLY A 185 -1.86 -22.16 17.81
CA GLY A 185 -3.00 -23.02 17.54
C GLY A 185 -3.52 -23.00 16.11
N VAL A 186 -2.83 -22.35 15.16
CA VAL A 186 -3.22 -22.40 13.75
C VAL A 186 -2.78 -23.74 13.16
N THR A 187 -3.71 -24.67 13.03
CA THR A 187 -3.45 -26.01 12.47
C THR A 187 -3.98 -26.19 11.07
N ARG A 188 -4.91 -25.34 10.64
CA ARG A 188 -5.58 -25.41 9.33
C ARG A 188 -5.82 -24.02 8.77
N ALA A 189 -5.82 -23.91 7.46
CA ALA A 189 -6.09 -22.65 6.77
C ALA A 189 -6.91 -22.88 5.48
N TRP A 190 -7.85 -22.01 5.24
CA TRP A 190 -8.42 -21.80 3.91
C TRP A 190 -7.59 -20.76 3.17
N ILE A 191 -7.24 -21.05 1.94
CA ILE A 191 -6.54 -20.11 1.08
C ILE A 191 -7.56 -19.39 0.19
N CYS A 192 -7.71 -18.11 0.37
CA CYS A 192 -8.57 -17.33 -0.51
C CYS A 192 -7.76 -16.82 -1.70
N ILE A 193 -8.15 -17.26 -2.89
CA ILE A 193 -7.61 -16.76 -4.15
C ILE A 193 -8.57 -15.69 -4.64
N ASP A 194 -8.27 -14.45 -4.36
CA ASP A 194 -8.77 -13.30 -5.09
C ASP A 194 -7.59 -12.81 -5.93
N GLY A 195 -7.69 -12.89 -7.25
CA GLY A 195 -6.67 -12.39 -8.16
C GLY A 195 -6.37 -10.93 -7.85
N SER A 196 -5.54 -10.68 -6.84
CA SER A 196 -5.16 -9.34 -6.44
C SER A 196 -3.88 -8.95 -7.15
N ASN A 197 -3.84 -7.73 -7.65
CA ASN A 197 -2.69 -7.18 -8.32
C ASN A 197 -2.41 -5.77 -7.83
N ILE A 198 -1.14 -5.39 -7.92
CA ILE A 198 -0.67 -4.03 -7.65
C ILE A 198 -0.12 -3.48 -8.96
N ASP A 199 -0.50 -2.24 -9.30
CA ASP A 199 0.07 -1.54 -10.43
C ASP A 199 1.57 -1.35 -10.24
N CYS A 200 2.37 -1.54 -11.29
CA CYS A 200 3.82 -1.39 -11.23
C CYS A 200 4.29 -0.28 -12.17
N SER A 201 4.98 0.70 -11.61
CA SER A 201 5.54 1.82 -12.38
C SER A 201 6.93 1.52 -12.96
N ALA A 202 7.56 0.43 -12.53
CA ALA A 202 8.91 0.06 -12.92
C ALA A 202 8.91 -1.11 -13.93
N LYS A 203 9.99 -1.20 -14.69
CA LYS A 203 10.25 -2.34 -15.58
C LYS A 203 11.01 -3.40 -14.79
N VAL A 204 10.28 -4.32 -14.18
CA VAL A 204 10.81 -5.48 -13.45
C VAL A 204 10.28 -6.76 -14.08
N SER A 205 10.98 -7.88 -13.88
CA SER A 205 10.63 -9.13 -14.57
C SER A 205 9.29 -9.70 -14.11
N LYS A 206 8.87 -9.38 -12.87
CA LYS A 206 7.59 -9.81 -12.28
C LYS A 206 6.40 -8.96 -12.74
N ALA A 207 6.63 -7.80 -13.33
CA ALA A 207 5.56 -6.96 -13.87
C ALA A 207 5.20 -7.38 -15.30
N GLY A 208 3.92 -7.45 -15.58
CA GLY A 208 3.42 -7.80 -16.91
C GLY A 208 2.02 -7.26 -17.17
N ARG A 209 1.64 -7.27 -18.45
CA ARG A 209 0.28 -6.93 -18.85
C ARG A 209 -0.68 -8.00 -18.38
N GLY A 210 -1.78 -7.58 -17.74
CA GLY A 210 -2.82 -8.46 -17.25
C GLY A 210 -4.14 -7.69 -17.07
N HIS A 211 -5.13 -8.34 -16.50
CA HIS A 211 -6.41 -7.70 -16.17
C HIS A 211 -6.25 -6.80 -14.95
N ALA A 212 -5.79 -5.56 -15.18
CA ALA A 212 -5.67 -4.57 -14.11
C ALA A 212 -7.06 -4.22 -13.54
N LYS A 213 -7.23 -4.33 -12.22
CA LYS A 213 -8.44 -3.86 -11.52
C LYS A 213 -8.48 -2.33 -11.43
N SER A 214 -7.38 -1.64 -11.77
CA SER A 214 -7.26 -0.19 -11.81
C SER A 214 -7.54 0.35 -13.21
N LEU A 215 -7.94 1.64 -13.28
CA LEU A 215 -8.08 2.36 -14.56
C LEU A 215 -6.73 2.91 -15.08
N LYS A 216 -5.62 2.58 -14.41
CA LYS A 216 -4.28 3.00 -14.80
C LYS A 216 -3.77 2.03 -15.87
N ASP A 217 -3.29 2.54 -17.00
CA ASP A 217 -2.67 1.73 -18.07
C ASP A 217 -1.21 1.41 -17.69
N MET A 218 -1.02 0.53 -16.71
CA MET A 218 0.28 0.13 -16.15
C MET A 218 0.41 -1.39 -16.19
N ASP A 219 1.65 -1.88 -16.15
CA ASP A 219 1.91 -3.28 -15.85
C ASP A 219 1.51 -3.59 -14.41
N ILE A 220 1.20 -4.84 -14.12
CA ILE A 220 0.75 -5.30 -12.81
C ILE A 220 1.64 -6.42 -12.28
N ILE A 221 1.69 -6.55 -10.96
CA ILE A 221 2.28 -7.67 -10.24
C ILE A 221 1.16 -8.38 -9.51
N GLY A 222 1.03 -9.70 -9.70
CA GLY A 222 0.09 -10.54 -8.98
C GLY A 222 0.63 -10.95 -7.62
N TYR A 223 -0.25 -11.18 -6.65
CA TYR A 223 0.12 -11.76 -5.37
C TYR A 223 -1.07 -12.46 -4.70
N ILE A 224 -0.75 -13.47 -3.92
CA ILE A 224 -1.70 -14.27 -3.16
C ILE A 224 -1.27 -14.31 -1.70
N TYR A 225 -2.23 -14.20 -0.78
CA TYR A 225 -2.03 -14.37 0.65
C TYR A 225 -2.77 -15.61 1.14
N ALA A 226 -2.10 -16.39 1.99
CA ALA A 226 -2.75 -17.35 2.88
C ALA A 226 -3.10 -16.64 4.18
N VAL A 227 -4.35 -16.74 4.60
CA VAL A 227 -4.82 -16.18 5.87
C VAL A 227 -5.48 -17.28 6.70
N ALA A 228 -5.27 -17.23 8.01
CA ALA A 228 -5.98 -18.10 8.94
C ALA A 228 -7.44 -17.64 9.11
N GLN A 229 -8.25 -18.47 9.77
CA GLN A 229 -9.68 -18.21 9.97
C GLN A 229 -9.98 -16.89 10.68
N ASP A 230 -9.11 -16.47 11.54
CA ASP A 230 -9.19 -15.21 12.28
C ASP A 230 -8.63 -14.00 11.53
N GLY A 231 -8.23 -14.19 10.26
CA GLY A 231 -7.65 -13.16 9.42
C GLY A 231 -6.13 -12.98 9.57
N THR A 232 -5.46 -13.75 10.43
CA THR A 232 -4.00 -13.68 10.58
C THR A 232 -3.31 -14.02 9.27
N PRO A 233 -2.48 -13.11 8.70
CA PRO A 233 -1.68 -13.41 7.52
C PRO A 233 -0.63 -14.48 7.85
N LEU A 234 -0.64 -15.59 7.10
CA LEU A 234 0.26 -16.73 7.31
C LEU A 234 1.47 -16.68 6.38
N ALA A 235 1.22 -16.54 5.12
CA ALA A 235 2.24 -16.52 4.08
C ALA A 235 1.72 -15.77 2.84
N TYR A 236 2.63 -15.44 1.93
CA TYR A 236 2.30 -14.83 0.65
C TYR A 236 3.23 -15.35 -0.45
N VAL A 237 2.76 -15.26 -1.68
CA VAL A 237 3.55 -15.49 -2.89
C VAL A 237 3.33 -14.34 -3.85
N VAL A 238 4.42 -13.85 -4.44
CA VAL A 238 4.41 -12.81 -5.48
C VAL A 238 4.63 -13.46 -6.84
N ASN A 239 3.68 -13.30 -7.74
CA ASN A 239 3.72 -13.90 -9.07
C ASN A 239 3.75 -12.84 -10.18
N HIS A 240 4.15 -13.26 -11.37
CA HIS A 240 4.12 -12.40 -12.56
C HIS A 240 2.68 -12.00 -12.87
N GLY A 241 2.46 -10.73 -13.22
CA GLY A 241 1.12 -10.16 -13.40
C GLY A 241 0.23 -10.81 -14.46
N SER A 242 0.81 -11.60 -15.38
CA SER A 242 0.10 -12.37 -16.41
C SER A 242 -0.06 -13.87 -16.06
N VAL A 243 0.49 -14.33 -14.93
CA VAL A 243 0.44 -15.75 -14.53
C VAL A 243 -0.86 -16.03 -13.80
N VAL A 244 -1.52 -17.10 -14.16
CA VAL A 244 -2.70 -17.61 -13.46
C VAL A 244 -2.31 -18.04 -12.04
N ASP A 245 -3.11 -17.65 -11.06
CA ASP A 245 -2.82 -17.79 -9.64
C ASP A 245 -2.64 -19.25 -9.15
N CYS A 246 -3.03 -20.26 -9.95
CA CYS A 246 -2.95 -21.69 -9.58
C CYS A 246 -1.52 -22.19 -9.34
N LYS A 247 -0.49 -21.64 -10.00
CA LYS A 247 0.91 -22.03 -9.73
C LYS A 247 1.38 -21.49 -8.37
N ALA A 248 1.07 -20.24 -8.09
CA ALA A 248 1.38 -19.60 -6.81
C ALA A 248 0.65 -20.29 -5.65
N LEU A 249 -0.56 -20.82 -5.89
CA LEU A 249 -1.29 -21.62 -4.92
C LEU A 249 -0.51 -22.87 -4.50
N ALA A 250 0.07 -23.61 -5.45
CA ALA A 250 0.81 -24.85 -5.14
C ALA A 250 2.02 -24.56 -4.23
N GLU A 251 2.75 -23.45 -4.48
CA GLU A 251 3.87 -23.02 -3.64
C GLU A 251 3.38 -22.69 -2.21
N LEU A 252 2.26 -21.98 -2.10
CA LEU A 252 1.68 -21.60 -0.82
C LEU A 252 1.23 -22.83 0.00
N VAL A 253 0.53 -23.77 -0.64
CA VAL A 253 0.09 -25.01 0.01
C VAL A 253 1.28 -25.87 0.45
N ALA A 254 2.31 -25.98 -0.40
CA ALA A 254 3.52 -26.71 -0.05
C ALA A 254 4.22 -26.11 1.18
N LEU A 255 4.32 -24.78 1.23
CA LEU A 255 4.90 -24.05 2.36
C LEU A 255 4.11 -24.29 3.65
N LEU A 256 2.79 -24.16 3.64
CA LEU A 256 1.93 -24.42 4.80
C LEU A 256 2.04 -25.86 5.28
N SER A 257 2.02 -26.81 4.34
CA SER A 257 2.12 -28.26 4.64
C SER A 257 3.45 -28.62 5.28
N LEU A 258 4.56 -27.98 4.87
CA LEU A 258 5.89 -28.17 5.46
C LEU A 258 5.90 -27.86 6.97
N HIS A 259 5.08 -26.89 7.40
CA HIS A 259 4.93 -26.50 8.81
C HIS A 259 3.76 -27.23 9.51
N GLY A 260 3.16 -28.23 8.85
CA GLY A 260 2.04 -28.98 9.41
C GLY A 260 0.77 -28.16 9.59
N ILE A 261 0.61 -27.10 8.80
CA ILE A 261 -0.65 -26.35 8.66
C ILE A 261 -1.39 -26.93 7.46
N GLY A 262 -2.49 -27.64 7.74
CA GLY A 262 -3.28 -28.29 6.70
C GLY A 262 -4.02 -27.25 5.84
N CYS A 263 -3.94 -27.38 4.52
CA CYS A 263 -4.83 -26.64 3.63
C CYS A 263 -6.19 -27.33 3.60
N GLU A 264 -7.23 -26.68 4.14
CA GLU A 264 -8.60 -27.21 4.10
C GLU A 264 -9.22 -27.12 2.71
N GLY A 265 -8.72 -26.22 1.90
CA GLY A 265 -9.15 -25.97 0.54
C GLY A 265 -8.96 -24.52 0.13
N VAL A 266 -9.47 -24.20 -1.04
CA VAL A 266 -9.38 -22.85 -1.62
C VAL A 266 -10.75 -22.21 -1.77
N VAL A 267 -10.85 -20.94 -1.45
CA VAL A 267 -12.03 -20.11 -1.69
C VAL A 267 -11.77 -19.24 -2.91
N LEU A 268 -12.67 -19.35 -3.90
CA LEU A 268 -12.50 -18.76 -5.21
C LEU A 268 -13.65 -17.81 -5.55
N ASP A 269 -13.32 -16.68 -6.20
CA ASP A 269 -14.34 -15.80 -6.78
C ASP A 269 -14.87 -16.39 -8.10
N ARG A 270 -16.05 -15.91 -8.51
CA ARG A 270 -16.72 -16.29 -9.79
C ARG A 270 -15.86 -16.11 -11.04
N GLY A 271 -14.78 -15.33 -10.96
CA GLY A 271 -13.79 -15.17 -12.03
C GLY A 271 -13.05 -16.46 -12.37
N PHE A 272 -12.89 -17.36 -11.38
CA PHE A 272 -12.19 -18.65 -11.49
C PHE A 272 -13.13 -19.82 -11.89
N CYS A 273 -14.34 -19.53 -12.32
CA CYS A 273 -15.31 -20.55 -12.75
C CYS A 273 -15.08 -20.92 -14.23
N THR A 274 -13.90 -21.47 -14.55
CA THR A 274 -13.59 -22.04 -15.89
C THR A 274 -13.35 -23.54 -15.77
N ALA A 275 -13.40 -24.26 -16.91
CA ALA A 275 -13.12 -25.69 -16.92
C ALA A 275 -11.65 -25.95 -16.54
N GLU A 276 -10.75 -25.13 -17.07
CA GLU A 276 -9.32 -25.21 -16.83
C GLU A 276 -8.98 -25.05 -15.33
N ASP A 277 -9.62 -24.10 -14.64
CA ASP A 277 -9.39 -23.87 -13.20
C ASP A 277 -9.88 -25.07 -12.38
N LEU A 278 -11.08 -25.62 -12.70
CA LEU A 278 -11.63 -26.77 -12.00
C LEU A 278 -10.81 -28.04 -12.23
N ASP A 279 -10.29 -28.25 -13.46
CA ASP A 279 -9.42 -29.36 -13.79
C ASP A 279 -8.07 -29.29 -13.05
N LEU A 280 -7.49 -28.09 -12.94
CA LEU A 280 -6.26 -27.86 -12.18
C LEU A 280 -6.46 -28.17 -10.68
N LEU A 281 -7.55 -27.69 -10.09
CA LEU A 281 -7.87 -27.96 -8.67
C LEU A 281 -8.08 -29.46 -8.42
N LYS A 282 -8.81 -30.13 -9.31
CA LYS A 282 -9.05 -31.57 -9.24
C LYS A 282 -7.76 -32.37 -9.41
N ALA A 283 -6.94 -32.01 -10.40
CA ALA A 283 -5.63 -32.66 -10.64
C ALA A 283 -4.68 -32.49 -9.45
N ALA A 284 -4.72 -31.33 -8.81
CA ALA A 284 -3.90 -31.02 -7.61
C ALA A 284 -4.49 -31.63 -6.33
N GLY A 285 -5.68 -32.17 -6.34
CA GLY A 285 -6.35 -32.74 -5.16
C GLY A 285 -6.79 -31.71 -4.14
N TYR A 286 -6.99 -30.45 -4.53
CA TYR A 286 -7.44 -29.40 -3.64
C TYR A 286 -8.96 -29.34 -3.54
N ASP A 287 -9.44 -29.24 -2.32
CA ASP A 287 -10.83 -28.91 -2.07
C ASP A 287 -11.10 -27.44 -2.40
N TYR A 288 -12.30 -27.13 -2.82
CA TYR A 288 -12.65 -25.76 -3.17
C TYR A 288 -14.08 -25.38 -2.74
N VAL A 289 -14.26 -24.08 -2.56
CA VAL A 289 -15.54 -23.39 -2.45
C VAL A 289 -15.51 -22.22 -3.43
N LEU A 290 -16.45 -22.22 -4.40
CA LEU A 290 -16.44 -21.32 -5.55
C LEU A 290 -17.82 -20.68 -5.73
N MET A 291 -17.89 -19.35 -5.88
CA MET A 291 -19.13 -18.70 -6.34
C MET A 291 -19.30 -18.85 -7.84
N LEU A 292 -20.46 -19.34 -8.26
CA LEU A 292 -20.79 -19.51 -9.67
C LEU A 292 -21.24 -18.20 -10.30
N ARG A 293 -20.96 -18.06 -11.59
CA ARG A 293 -21.61 -17.03 -12.40
C ARG A 293 -23.06 -17.41 -12.68
N SER A 294 -23.93 -16.41 -12.80
CA SER A 294 -25.37 -16.62 -13.06
C SER A 294 -25.69 -17.26 -14.41
N ASP A 295 -24.73 -17.26 -15.33
CA ASP A 295 -24.87 -17.88 -16.65
C ASP A 295 -24.43 -19.36 -16.71
N THR A 296 -23.95 -19.93 -15.61
CA THR A 296 -23.53 -21.33 -15.55
C THR A 296 -24.70 -22.29 -15.47
N ALA A 297 -24.50 -23.50 -16.00
CA ALA A 297 -25.50 -24.55 -15.95
C ALA A 297 -25.86 -24.92 -14.49
N GLY A 298 -24.87 -24.95 -13.61
CA GLY A 298 -25.09 -25.26 -12.19
C GLY A 298 -25.96 -24.23 -11.48
N HIS A 299 -25.76 -22.95 -11.73
CA HIS A 299 -26.61 -21.90 -11.14
C HIS A 299 -28.04 -22.01 -11.68
N ARG A 300 -28.21 -22.17 -12.99
CA ARG A 300 -29.56 -22.30 -13.62
C ARG A 300 -30.29 -23.52 -13.09
N GLY A 301 -29.64 -24.69 -13.07
CA GLY A 301 -30.25 -25.92 -12.55
C GLY A 301 -30.69 -25.81 -11.08
N MET A 302 -29.90 -25.19 -10.25
CA MET A 302 -30.27 -24.91 -8.85
C MET A 302 -31.44 -23.93 -8.75
N TYR A 303 -31.44 -22.87 -9.57
CA TYR A 303 -32.53 -21.90 -9.57
C TYR A 303 -33.85 -22.53 -10.08
N ASP A 304 -33.81 -23.28 -11.15
CA ASP A 304 -34.99 -23.95 -11.72
C ASP A 304 -35.57 -24.98 -10.72
N GLY A 305 -34.73 -25.69 -9.97
CA GLY A 305 -35.15 -26.68 -8.99
C GLY A 305 -35.60 -26.11 -7.63
N HIS A 306 -35.01 -25.03 -7.17
CA HIS A 306 -35.20 -24.56 -5.79
C HIS A 306 -35.53 -23.08 -5.67
N GLY A 307 -35.41 -22.26 -6.72
CA GLY A 307 -35.58 -20.80 -6.64
C GLY A 307 -36.98 -20.36 -6.26
N ALA A 308 -37.99 -21.07 -6.80
CA ALA A 308 -39.39 -20.79 -6.50
C ALA A 308 -39.71 -21.17 -5.03
N GLY A 309 -40.05 -20.18 -4.22
CA GLY A 309 -40.47 -20.40 -2.83
C GLY A 309 -39.31 -20.38 -1.82
N LEU A 310 -38.05 -20.44 -2.23
CA LEU A 310 -36.91 -20.48 -1.30
C LEU A 310 -36.93 -19.33 -0.28
N LEU A 311 -37.32 -18.14 -0.67
CA LEU A 311 -37.42 -16.96 0.21
C LEU A 311 -38.51 -17.08 1.27
N TRP A 312 -39.47 -17.98 1.07
CA TRP A 312 -40.63 -18.18 1.98
C TRP A 312 -40.53 -19.44 2.82
N ASP A 313 -39.44 -20.19 2.68
CA ASP A 313 -39.22 -21.45 3.39
C ASP A 313 -38.36 -21.18 4.65
N VAL A 314 -39.01 -21.03 5.80
CA VAL A 314 -38.39 -20.72 7.08
C VAL A 314 -37.43 -21.81 7.58
N ASP A 315 -37.60 -23.06 7.13
CA ASP A 315 -36.74 -24.18 7.49
C ASP A 315 -35.40 -24.14 6.74
N ARG A 316 -35.29 -23.25 5.75
CA ARG A 316 -34.07 -23.06 4.94
C ARG A 316 -33.25 -21.82 5.29
N VAL A 317 -33.43 -21.29 6.48
CA VAL A 317 -32.58 -20.22 7.02
C VAL A 317 -31.18 -20.76 7.28
N VAL A 318 -30.16 -20.10 6.73
CA VAL A 318 -28.78 -20.60 6.71
C VAL A 318 -27.89 -19.93 7.76
N ALA A 319 -28.19 -18.68 8.11
CA ALA A 319 -27.38 -17.89 9.05
C ALA A 319 -28.27 -16.90 9.80
N ASP A 320 -27.71 -16.29 10.84
CA ASP A 320 -28.37 -15.19 11.56
C ASP A 320 -28.76 -14.08 10.58
N GLY A 321 -30.05 -13.92 10.34
CA GLY A 321 -30.60 -12.97 9.37
C GLY A 321 -31.37 -13.63 8.21
N PRO A 322 -31.90 -12.86 7.29
CA PRO A 322 -32.80 -13.38 6.24
C PRO A 322 -32.03 -13.96 5.04
N LEU A 323 -31.09 -14.88 5.30
CA LEU A 323 -30.40 -15.66 4.27
C LEU A 323 -31.00 -17.06 4.20
N PHE A 324 -31.51 -17.43 3.05
CA PHE A 324 -32.10 -18.72 2.76
C PHE A 324 -31.22 -19.52 1.81
N GLY A 325 -31.11 -20.85 1.98
CA GLY A 325 -30.26 -21.68 1.17
C GLY A 325 -30.83 -23.07 0.90
N ALA A 326 -30.64 -23.58 -0.30
CA ALA A 326 -31.00 -24.94 -0.70
C ALA A 326 -29.77 -25.62 -1.33
N GLY A 327 -29.46 -26.85 -0.90
CA GLY A 327 -28.34 -27.64 -1.40
C GLY A 327 -28.78 -28.81 -2.29
N GLY A 328 -27.88 -29.20 -3.18
CA GLY A 328 -28.04 -30.36 -4.05
C GLY A 328 -26.74 -30.71 -4.75
N ARG A 329 -26.67 -31.87 -5.39
CA ARG A 329 -25.56 -32.27 -6.24
C ARG A 329 -25.84 -31.94 -7.69
N GLY A 330 -24.89 -31.41 -8.42
CA GLY A 330 -25.07 -31.06 -9.80
C GLY A 330 -23.81 -30.69 -10.54
N ARG A 331 -23.93 -30.37 -11.82
CA ARG A 331 -22.80 -29.98 -12.66
C ARG A 331 -22.55 -28.48 -12.55
N VAL A 332 -21.32 -28.09 -12.30
CA VAL A 332 -20.92 -26.68 -12.25
C VAL A 332 -21.05 -26.04 -13.62
N LEU A 333 -20.48 -26.68 -14.65
CA LEU A 333 -20.47 -26.26 -16.07
C LEU A 333 -21.27 -27.20 -16.93
N GLY A 334 -21.52 -26.85 -18.16
CA GLY A 334 -22.38 -27.63 -19.09
C GLY A 334 -21.83 -28.99 -19.56
N GLY A 335 -20.56 -29.33 -19.22
CA GLY A 335 -19.92 -30.61 -19.55
C GLY A 335 -20.16 -31.70 -18.50
N ALA A 336 -19.78 -32.97 -18.76
CA ALA A 336 -20.04 -34.11 -17.89
C ALA A 336 -19.12 -34.16 -16.66
N ASP A 337 -17.99 -33.46 -16.64
CA ASP A 337 -16.85 -33.80 -15.77
C ASP A 337 -16.68 -32.95 -14.49
N HIS A 338 -17.54 -31.95 -14.29
CA HIS A 338 -17.43 -31.04 -13.14
C HIS A 338 -18.65 -31.13 -12.22
N GLU A 339 -18.89 -32.31 -11.64
CA GLU A 339 -19.87 -32.46 -10.58
C GLU A 339 -19.37 -31.91 -9.27
N ALA A 340 -20.24 -31.19 -8.56
CA ALA A 340 -19.97 -30.62 -7.24
C ALA A 340 -21.26 -30.57 -6.39
N TRP A 341 -21.10 -30.23 -5.13
CA TRP A 341 -22.19 -29.86 -4.25
C TRP A 341 -22.53 -28.40 -4.52
N LEU A 342 -23.76 -28.14 -4.94
CA LEU A 342 -24.26 -26.81 -5.31
C LEU A 342 -25.22 -26.32 -4.25
N ASN A 343 -25.03 -25.09 -3.80
CA ASN A 343 -25.87 -24.47 -2.78
C ASN A 343 -26.38 -23.13 -3.31
N LEU A 344 -27.70 -23.03 -3.55
CA LEU A 344 -28.37 -21.80 -3.99
C LEU A 344 -28.78 -20.98 -2.79
N TYR A 345 -28.60 -19.67 -2.88
CA TYR A 345 -28.94 -18.72 -1.81
C TYR A 345 -29.72 -17.52 -2.31
N ILE A 346 -30.52 -16.95 -1.41
CA ILE A 346 -31.09 -15.61 -1.54
C ILE A 346 -31.10 -14.91 -0.19
N HIS A 347 -30.69 -13.65 -0.19
CA HIS A 347 -30.79 -12.79 0.99
C HIS A 347 -32.04 -11.93 0.87
N GLY A 348 -33.01 -12.06 1.78
CA GLY A 348 -34.32 -11.43 1.70
C GLY A 348 -34.28 -9.91 1.51
N ILE A 349 -33.45 -9.20 2.29
CA ILE A 349 -33.31 -7.74 2.19
C ILE A 349 -32.47 -7.36 0.98
N ALA A 350 -31.20 -7.81 0.92
CA ALA A 350 -30.29 -7.44 -0.17
C ALA A 350 -30.76 -7.95 -1.54
N GLY A 351 -31.48 -9.08 -1.60
CA GLY A 351 -32.10 -9.58 -2.82
C GLY A 351 -33.20 -8.66 -3.30
N SER A 352 -34.05 -8.17 -2.38
CA SER A 352 -35.13 -7.24 -2.70
C SER A 352 -34.59 -5.87 -3.18
N GLU A 353 -33.53 -5.36 -2.56
CA GLU A 353 -32.85 -4.13 -3.00
C GLU A 353 -32.28 -4.28 -4.41
N ARG A 354 -31.63 -5.41 -4.72
CA ARG A 354 -31.12 -5.70 -6.08
C ARG A 354 -32.25 -5.79 -7.11
N LYS A 355 -33.38 -6.43 -6.78
CA LYS A 355 -34.57 -6.47 -7.64
C LYS A 355 -35.10 -5.07 -7.91
N ALA A 356 -35.25 -4.24 -6.88
CA ALA A 356 -35.68 -2.86 -7.02
C ALA A 356 -34.73 -2.03 -7.89
N ALA A 357 -33.42 -2.23 -7.76
CA ALA A 357 -32.42 -1.54 -8.57
C ALA A 357 -32.53 -1.91 -10.07
N VAL A 358 -32.73 -3.19 -10.38
CA VAL A 358 -32.95 -3.66 -11.77
C VAL A 358 -34.24 -3.06 -12.33
N ILE A 359 -35.35 -3.10 -11.58
CA ILE A 359 -36.62 -2.52 -11.97
C ILE A 359 -36.48 -1.03 -12.29
N ASN A 360 -35.90 -0.27 -11.37
CA ASN A 360 -35.70 1.17 -11.54
C ASN A 360 -34.82 1.51 -12.74
N LYS A 361 -33.77 0.73 -13.00
CA LYS A 361 -32.89 0.92 -14.15
C LYS A 361 -33.65 0.74 -15.48
N VAL A 362 -34.46 -0.31 -15.61
CA VAL A 362 -35.24 -0.57 -16.83
C VAL A 362 -36.29 0.50 -17.01
N LEU A 363 -37.03 0.89 -15.94
CA LEU A 363 -38.08 1.93 -16.02
C LEU A 363 -37.47 3.29 -16.40
N ALA A 364 -36.35 3.68 -15.83
CA ALA A 364 -35.67 4.94 -16.17
C ALA A 364 -35.23 4.96 -17.64
N ALA A 365 -34.62 3.86 -18.11
CA ALA A 365 -34.19 3.73 -19.50
C ALA A 365 -35.38 3.79 -20.46
N ARG A 366 -36.48 3.03 -20.19
CA ARG A 366 -37.68 3.05 -20.99
C ARG A 366 -38.30 4.47 -21.05
N LYS A 367 -38.34 5.19 -19.92
CA LYS A 367 -38.86 6.56 -19.88
C LYS A 367 -38.00 7.51 -20.75
N ALA A 368 -36.68 7.40 -20.69
CA ALA A 368 -35.79 8.21 -21.53
C ALA A 368 -35.97 7.90 -23.03
N MET A 369 -35.99 6.62 -23.37
CA MET A 369 -36.22 6.17 -24.77
C MET A 369 -37.59 6.59 -25.30
N GLN A 370 -38.63 6.57 -24.45
CA GLN A 370 -39.96 7.01 -24.86
C GLN A 370 -39.98 8.52 -25.17
N ALA A 371 -39.29 9.33 -24.37
CA ALA A 371 -39.19 10.76 -24.63
C ALA A 371 -38.50 11.08 -25.96
N GLU A 372 -37.42 10.35 -26.31
CA GLU A 372 -36.77 10.46 -27.62
C GLU A 372 -37.69 10.02 -28.77
N ALA A 373 -38.45 8.95 -28.58
CA ALA A 373 -39.41 8.49 -29.55
C ALA A 373 -40.55 9.49 -29.79
N ASP A 374 -41.06 10.13 -28.73
CA ASP A 374 -42.11 11.14 -28.78
C ASP A 374 -41.63 12.42 -29.48
N GLU A 375 -40.33 12.73 -29.41
CA GLU A 375 -39.67 13.79 -30.18
C GLU A 375 -39.36 13.41 -31.61
N GLY A 376 -39.79 12.25 -32.06
CA GLY A 376 -39.59 11.76 -33.45
C GLY A 376 -38.16 11.21 -33.72
N ARG A 377 -37.29 11.14 -32.71
CA ARG A 377 -35.94 10.61 -32.82
C ARG A 377 -35.95 9.09 -32.59
N LYS A 378 -35.05 8.37 -33.29
CA LYS A 378 -34.84 6.95 -33.01
C LYS A 378 -34.11 6.82 -31.66
N PRO A 379 -34.73 6.18 -30.66
CA PRO A 379 -34.07 5.96 -29.39
C PRO A 379 -32.93 4.94 -29.50
N ASP A 380 -31.85 5.17 -28.76
CA ASP A 380 -30.80 4.18 -28.61
C ASP A 380 -31.08 3.29 -27.39
N VAL A 381 -30.98 1.96 -27.58
CA VAL A 381 -31.12 1.02 -26.46
C VAL A 381 -29.85 1.02 -25.64
N PRO A 382 -29.90 1.37 -24.34
CA PRO A 382 -28.72 1.37 -23.51
C PRO A 382 -28.06 -0.01 -23.42
N GLN A 383 -26.72 -0.03 -23.38
CA GLN A 383 -25.95 -1.26 -23.32
C GLN A 383 -26.41 -2.17 -22.17
N GLY A 384 -26.64 -3.46 -22.48
CA GLY A 384 -27.10 -4.47 -21.51
C GLY A 384 -28.62 -4.46 -21.25
N LEU A 385 -29.40 -3.55 -21.84
CA LEU A 385 -30.84 -3.54 -21.70
C LEU A 385 -31.58 -4.06 -22.94
N GLY A 386 -30.89 -4.41 -24.02
CA GLY A 386 -31.48 -4.94 -25.24
C GLY A 386 -32.25 -6.26 -25.10
N LYS A 387 -32.01 -6.97 -23.98
CA LYS A 387 -32.80 -8.16 -23.63
C LYS A 387 -34.21 -7.84 -23.05
N TYR A 388 -34.46 -6.60 -22.66
CA TYR A 388 -35.72 -6.14 -22.08
C TYR A 388 -36.43 -5.11 -22.93
N LEU A 389 -35.65 -4.26 -23.63
CA LEU A 389 -36.15 -3.12 -24.37
C LEU A 389 -35.75 -3.23 -25.83
N SER A 390 -36.68 -2.97 -26.72
CA SER A 390 -36.45 -2.89 -28.15
C SER A 390 -37.11 -1.65 -28.73
N VAL A 391 -36.69 -1.25 -29.94
CA VAL A 391 -37.23 -0.09 -30.65
C VAL A 391 -37.68 -0.52 -32.03
N ARG A 392 -38.92 -0.24 -32.37
CA ARG A 392 -39.51 -0.56 -33.65
C ARG A 392 -40.19 0.67 -34.30
N TRP A 393 -39.99 0.80 -35.59
CA TRP A 393 -40.77 1.79 -36.40
C TRP A 393 -42.08 1.20 -36.83
N ASN A 394 -43.22 1.83 -36.53
CA ASN A 394 -44.53 1.34 -36.87
C ASN A 394 -45.13 1.98 -38.16
N GLY A 395 -44.34 2.65 -38.98
CA GLY A 395 -44.76 3.39 -40.16
C GLY A 395 -45.02 4.88 -39.91
N HIS A 396 -45.26 5.30 -38.65
CA HIS A 396 -45.59 6.67 -38.29
C HIS A 396 -44.66 7.23 -37.20
N LYS A 397 -44.25 6.39 -36.23
CA LYS A 397 -43.39 6.81 -35.10
C LYS A 397 -42.54 5.64 -34.60
N TRP A 398 -41.53 5.97 -33.85
CA TRP A 398 -40.75 5.00 -33.10
C TRP A 398 -41.56 4.50 -31.89
N VAL A 399 -41.53 3.22 -31.64
CA VAL A 399 -42.25 2.57 -30.54
C VAL A 399 -41.20 1.84 -29.68
N VAL A 400 -41.22 2.10 -28.38
CA VAL A 400 -40.41 1.39 -27.40
C VAL A 400 -41.20 0.20 -26.86
N GLU A 401 -40.76 -0.99 -27.17
CA GLU A 401 -41.38 -2.23 -26.73
C GLU A 401 -40.61 -2.81 -25.53
N THR A 402 -41.32 -3.49 -24.65
CA THR A 402 -40.73 -4.16 -23.48
C THR A 402 -41.06 -5.65 -23.56
N ASP A 403 -40.04 -6.51 -23.55
CA ASP A 403 -40.23 -7.94 -23.37
C ASP A 403 -40.54 -8.21 -21.88
N GLY A 404 -41.83 -8.28 -21.57
CA GLY A 404 -42.31 -8.49 -20.22
C GLY A 404 -41.94 -9.87 -19.62
N ALA A 405 -41.81 -10.89 -20.47
CA ALA A 405 -41.43 -12.22 -20.02
C ALA A 405 -39.96 -12.29 -19.64
N ALA A 406 -39.07 -11.79 -20.52
CA ALA A 406 -37.65 -11.70 -20.24
C ALA A 406 -37.35 -10.79 -19.02
N TRP A 407 -38.10 -9.69 -18.90
CA TRP A 407 -37.97 -8.80 -17.75
C TRP A 407 -38.40 -9.46 -16.46
N ARG A 408 -39.57 -10.08 -16.40
CA ARG A 408 -40.06 -10.81 -15.22
C ARG A 408 -39.04 -11.89 -14.81
N LYS A 409 -38.64 -12.75 -15.73
CA LYS A 409 -37.66 -13.80 -15.49
C LYS A 409 -36.38 -13.25 -14.87
N SER A 410 -35.84 -12.18 -15.43
CA SER A 410 -34.58 -11.58 -14.90
C SER A 410 -34.75 -10.92 -13.53
N VAL A 411 -35.91 -10.32 -13.23
CA VAL A 411 -36.21 -9.77 -11.91
C VAL A 411 -36.35 -10.90 -10.88
N ASP A 412 -37.02 -12.00 -11.26
CA ASP A 412 -37.21 -13.15 -10.37
C ASP A 412 -35.89 -13.83 -10.02
N GLU A 413 -34.98 -13.99 -10.99
CA GLU A 413 -33.63 -14.54 -10.83
C GLU A 413 -32.68 -13.59 -10.05
N THR A 414 -32.99 -12.29 -10.04
CA THR A 414 -32.09 -11.30 -9.39
C THR A 414 -32.04 -11.51 -7.89
N GLY A 415 -30.81 -11.52 -7.35
CA GLY A 415 -30.54 -11.65 -5.92
C GLY A 415 -30.15 -13.06 -5.53
N PHE A 416 -30.44 -14.06 -6.36
CA PHE A 416 -29.95 -15.43 -6.16
C PHE A 416 -28.46 -15.55 -6.52
N PHE A 417 -27.76 -16.41 -5.79
CA PHE A 417 -26.38 -16.78 -6.08
C PHE A 417 -26.13 -18.24 -5.66
N THR A 418 -25.20 -18.89 -6.34
CA THR A 418 -24.89 -20.29 -6.06
C THR A 418 -23.42 -20.42 -5.70
N ILE A 419 -23.16 -21.18 -4.65
CA ILE A 419 -21.83 -21.59 -4.22
C ILE A 419 -21.68 -23.08 -4.52
N ALA A 420 -20.63 -23.44 -5.25
CA ALA A 420 -20.21 -24.80 -5.49
C ALA A 420 -19.11 -25.20 -4.50
N SER A 421 -19.12 -26.43 -4.02
CA SER A 421 -18.06 -27.00 -3.20
C SER A 421 -17.72 -28.42 -3.63
N SER A 422 -16.44 -28.80 -3.57
CA SER A 422 -15.97 -30.15 -3.86
C SER A 422 -16.48 -31.18 -2.86
N LYS A 423 -16.72 -30.74 -1.62
CA LYS A 423 -17.25 -31.56 -0.51
C LYS A 423 -18.66 -31.17 -0.16
N ASP A 424 -19.42 -32.12 0.43
CA ASP A 424 -20.70 -31.81 1.04
C ASP A 424 -20.51 -31.02 2.33
N LEU A 425 -20.69 -29.72 2.22
CA LEU A 425 -20.66 -28.79 3.35
C LEU A 425 -22.07 -28.39 3.80
N GLY A 426 -23.08 -28.75 3.02
CA GLY A 426 -24.42 -28.20 3.15
C GLY A 426 -24.49 -26.69 2.95
N PRO A 427 -25.70 -26.09 2.90
CA PRO A 427 -25.83 -24.65 2.65
C PRO A 427 -25.15 -23.77 3.74
N ALA A 428 -25.30 -24.12 5.01
CA ALA A 428 -24.70 -23.35 6.11
C ALA A 428 -23.16 -23.41 6.08
N GLY A 429 -22.59 -24.60 5.90
CA GLY A 429 -21.14 -24.79 5.86
C GLY A 429 -20.50 -24.13 4.65
N ALA A 430 -21.08 -24.33 3.44
CA ALA A 430 -20.55 -23.72 2.22
C ALA A 430 -20.58 -22.19 2.27
N TYR A 431 -21.65 -21.60 2.81
CA TYR A 431 -21.71 -20.15 3.01
C TYR A 431 -20.71 -19.67 4.07
N GLY A 432 -20.59 -20.40 5.19
CA GLY A 432 -19.63 -20.10 6.26
C GLY A 432 -18.20 -20.07 5.73
N VAL A 433 -17.81 -21.06 4.93
CA VAL A 433 -16.49 -21.09 4.27
C VAL A 433 -16.36 -19.96 3.24
N TYR A 434 -17.38 -19.72 2.43
CA TYR A 434 -17.29 -18.66 1.42
C TYR A 434 -17.13 -17.26 2.02
N ARG A 435 -17.65 -17.00 3.21
CA ARG A 435 -17.44 -15.75 3.95
C ARG A 435 -15.98 -15.46 4.28
N PHE A 436 -15.10 -16.46 4.24
CA PHE A 436 -13.65 -16.24 4.33
C PHE A 436 -13.13 -15.33 3.24
N ARG A 437 -13.81 -15.26 2.09
CA ARG A 437 -13.50 -14.31 1.05
C ARG A 437 -13.56 -12.87 1.55
N ASP A 438 -14.53 -12.54 2.41
CA ASP A 438 -14.64 -11.21 3.01
C ASP A 438 -13.41 -10.84 3.85
N VAL A 439 -12.80 -11.82 4.51
CA VAL A 439 -11.57 -11.63 5.30
C VAL A 439 -10.40 -11.31 4.38
N SER A 440 -10.25 -12.06 3.29
CA SER A 440 -9.21 -11.78 2.28
C SER A 440 -9.43 -10.45 1.56
N GLU A 441 -10.66 -10.14 1.16
CA GLU A 441 -10.97 -8.85 0.53
C GLU A 441 -10.62 -7.68 1.48
N LYS A 442 -10.91 -7.80 2.78
CA LYS A 442 -10.51 -6.83 3.79
C LYS A 442 -8.99 -6.73 3.91
N THR A 443 -8.28 -7.87 3.88
CA THR A 443 -6.81 -7.89 3.90
C THR A 443 -6.25 -7.17 2.68
N TYR A 444 -6.74 -7.45 1.48
CA TYR A 444 -6.31 -6.77 0.25
C TYR A 444 -6.67 -5.28 0.24
N ALA A 445 -7.85 -4.92 0.74
CA ALA A 445 -8.25 -3.52 0.90
C ALA A 445 -7.37 -2.80 1.94
N ALA A 446 -7.03 -3.47 3.04
CA ALA A 446 -6.12 -2.94 4.05
C ALA A 446 -4.73 -2.68 3.47
N ILE A 447 -4.20 -3.59 2.66
CA ILE A 447 -2.92 -3.42 1.96
C ILE A 447 -2.98 -2.24 0.99
N LYS A 448 -3.93 -2.23 0.06
CA LYS A 448 -3.99 -1.21 -1.01
C LYS A 448 -4.38 0.16 -0.49
N THR A 449 -5.50 0.23 0.23
CA THR A 449 -6.09 1.51 0.65
C THR A 449 -5.67 1.89 2.06
N GLY A 450 -5.55 0.90 2.94
CA GLY A 450 -5.24 1.11 4.35
C GLY A 450 -3.77 1.43 4.62
N MET A 451 -2.86 0.91 3.80
CA MET A 451 -1.41 1.11 3.91
C MET A 451 -0.79 1.76 2.67
N GLY A 452 -1.57 2.03 1.62
CA GLY A 452 -1.14 2.78 0.43
C GLY A 452 -0.31 2.00 -0.58
N TYR A 453 -0.32 0.66 -0.55
CA TYR A 453 0.35 -0.18 -1.54
C TYR A 453 -0.51 -0.37 -2.81
N ASP A 454 -0.93 0.73 -3.41
CA ASP A 454 -1.72 0.73 -4.65
C ASP A 454 -0.87 0.67 -5.93
N VAL A 455 0.37 1.16 -5.85
CA VAL A 455 1.36 1.15 -6.93
C VAL A 455 2.72 0.73 -6.40
N MET A 456 3.30 -0.30 -7.00
CA MET A 456 4.66 -0.74 -6.69
C MET A 456 5.67 0.24 -7.32
N ARG A 457 6.38 0.98 -6.46
CA ARG A 457 7.41 1.97 -6.84
C ARG A 457 8.76 1.44 -6.38
N VAL A 458 9.42 0.67 -7.24
CA VAL A 458 10.70 0.01 -6.98
C VAL A 458 11.58 0.04 -8.23
N HIS A 459 12.82 -0.42 -8.14
CA HIS A 459 13.78 -0.34 -9.24
C HIS A 459 14.32 -1.71 -9.69
N SER A 460 14.09 -2.78 -8.92
CA SER A 460 14.55 -4.14 -9.24
C SER A 460 13.59 -5.19 -8.71
N ASP A 461 13.75 -6.43 -9.16
CA ASP A 461 12.95 -7.58 -8.70
C ASP A 461 13.20 -7.89 -7.21
N GLU A 462 14.44 -7.75 -6.73
CA GLU A 462 14.78 -7.87 -5.31
C GLU A 462 14.04 -6.84 -4.47
N SER A 463 13.95 -5.60 -4.97
CA SER A 463 13.18 -4.54 -4.29
C SER A 463 11.67 -4.81 -4.29
N VAL A 464 11.12 -5.51 -5.30
CA VAL A 464 9.73 -5.98 -5.29
C VAL A 464 9.52 -6.90 -4.10
N GLU A 465 10.35 -7.93 -3.99
CA GLU A 465 10.24 -8.93 -2.92
C GLU A 465 10.45 -8.33 -1.53
N GLY A 466 11.50 -7.51 -1.35
CA GLY A 466 11.75 -6.83 -0.08
C GLY A 466 10.60 -5.92 0.34
N LYS A 467 9.99 -5.20 -0.61
CA LYS A 467 8.86 -4.31 -0.33
C LYS A 467 7.58 -5.09 -0.02
N PHE A 468 7.32 -6.22 -0.70
CA PHE A 468 6.22 -7.13 -0.37
C PHE A 468 6.40 -7.75 1.01
N PHE A 469 7.64 -8.09 1.40
CA PHE A 469 7.93 -8.57 2.75
C PHE A 469 7.54 -7.52 3.81
N VAL A 470 7.93 -6.27 3.63
CA VAL A 470 7.53 -5.19 4.57
C VAL A 470 6.02 -4.99 4.57
N CYS A 471 5.37 -5.09 3.40
CA CYS A 471 3.91 -5.06 3.28
C CYS A 471 3.25 -6.20 4.06
N PHE A 472 3.83 -7.40 4.01
CA PHE A 472 3.37 -8.58 4.75
C PHE A 472 3.48 -8.35 6.27
N ILE A 473 4.62 -7.86 6.76
CA ILE A 473 4.78 -7.50 8.18
C ILE A 473 3.75 -6.45 8.60
N GLY A 474 3.60 -5.40 7.80
CA GLY A 474 2.57 -4.37 8.02
C GLY A 474 1.15 -4.94 8.06
N SER A 475 0.85 -5.97 7.24
CA SER A 475 -0.45 -6.62 7.24
C SER A 475 -0.70 -7.45 8.51
N ILE A 476 0.32 -8.07 9.10
CA ILE A 476 0.24 -8.75 10.40
C ILE A 476 -0.08 -7.74 11.50
N MET A 477 0.68 -6.65 11.58
CA MET A 477 0.44 -5.59 12.56
C MET A 477 -0.95 -4.98 12.42
N ARG A 478 -1.37 -4.70 11.18
CA ARG A 478 -2.67 -4.14 10.91
C ARG A 478 -3.82 -5.08 11.27
N ASN A 479 -3.66 -6.38 11.02
CA ASN A 479 -4.66 -7.37 11.42
C ASN A 479 -4.89 -7.34 12.94
N GLU A 480 -3.84 -7.28 13.75
CA GLU A 480 -3.95 -7.18 15.21
C GLU A 480 -4.63 -5.86 15.63
N LEU A 481 -4.32 -4.74 14.97
CA LEU A 481 -5.04 -3.47 15.20
C LEU A 481 -6.53 -3.59 14.84
N GLU A 482 -6.88 -4.23 13.73
CA GLU A 482 -8.27 -4.41 13.31
C GLU A 482 -9.04 -5.33 14.27
N ARG A 483 -8.40 -6.36 14.81
CA ARG A 483 -8.98 -7.23 15.84
C ARG A 483 -9.28 -6.46 17.13
N ALA A 484 -8.33 -5.64 17.59
CA ALA A 484 -8.56 -4.74 18.73
C ALA A 484 -9.69 -3.73 18.45
N CYS A 485 -9.76 -3.19 17.23
CA CYS A 485 -10.83 -2.31 16.80
C CYS A 485 -12.22 -2.97 16.91
N LEU A 486 -12.32 -4.23 16.46
CA LEU A 486 -13.59 -4.98 16.54
C LEU A 486 -14.03 -5.18 17.99
N ARG A 487 -13.10 -5.56 18.89
CA ARG A 487 -13.41 -5.73 20.33
C ARG A 487 -13.86 -4.41 20.97
N ASN A 488 -13.25 -3.29 20.55
CA ASN A 488 -13.54 -1.96 21.10
C ASN A 488 -14.62 -1.18 20.30
N LYS A 489 -15.24 -1.78 19.29
CA LYS A 489 -16.26 -1.15 18.43
C LYS A 489 -15.80 0.18 17.81
N LEU A 490 -14.53 0.20 17.38
CA LEU A 490 -13.89 1.35 16.73
C LEU A 490 -13.55 1.04 15.28
N SER A 491 -13.41 2.07 14.47
CA SER A 491 -12.72 1.93 13.18
C SER A 491 -11.21 2.03 13.37
N THR A 492 -10.42 1.39 12.51
CA THR A 492 -8.95 1.45 12.54
C THR A 492 -8.44 2.90 12.46
N ASN A 493 -9.10 3.75 11.67
CA ASN A 493 -8.73 5.17 11.60
C ASN A 493 -8.95 5.91 12.94
N MET A 494 -10.03 5.60 13.65
CA MET A 494 -10.27 6.18 14.98
C MET A 494 -9.26 5.69 16.00
N MET A 495 -8.90 4.39 15.98
CA MET A 495 -7.89 3.84 16.86
C MET A 495 -6.53 4.50 16.63
N ILE A 496 -6.06 4.57 15.38
CA ILE A 496 -4.82 5.25 15.02
C ILE A 496 -4.84 6.71 15.51
N ALA A 497 -5.94 7.44 15.28
CA ALA A 497 -6.09 8.82 15.74
C ALA A 497 -6.06 8.95 17.27
N GLU A 498 -6.62 8.00 18.01
CA GLU A 498 -6.55 8.00 19.48
C GLU A 498 -5.12 7.72 19.98
N LEU A 499 -4.41 6.80 19.36
CA LEU A 499 -3.00 6.53 19.68
C LEU A 499 -2.11 7.73 19.35
N ASP A 500 -2.31 8.38 18.21
CA ASP A 500 -1.58 9.58 17.78
C ASP A 500 -1.76 10.78 18.73
N ARG A 501 -2.83 10.81 19.52
CA ARG A 501 -3.06 11.84 20.54
C ARG A 501 -2.20 11.69 21.80
N ILE A 502 -1.53 10.57 22.00
CA ILE A 502 -0.56 10.37 23.09
C ILE A 502 0.69 11.13 22.72
N LYS A 503 1.06 12.14 23.52
CA LYS A 503 2.14 13.04 23.20
C LYS A 503 3.14 13.14 24.33
N MET A 504 4.40 13.27 23.98
CA MET A 504 5.47 13.70 24.89
C MET A 504 6.05 15.03 24.40
N ILE A 505 6.28 15.95 25.32
CA ILE A 505 6.85 17.27 25.02
C ILE A 505 8.24 17.35 25.59
N ARG A 506 9.12 18.06 24.91
CA ARG A 506 10.47 18.36 25.37
C ARG A 506 10.42 19.47 26.41
N GLY A 507 10.87 19.18 27.63
CA GLY A 507 10.93 20.14 28.73
C GLY A 507 12.17 21.03 28.66
N ALA A 508 12.18 22.10 29.46
CA ALA A 508 13.29 23.07 29.56
C ALA A 508 14.65 22.43 29.90
N GLY A 509 14.66 21.26 30.57
CA GLY A 509 15.85 20.45 30.82
C GLY A 509 16.41 19.69 29.62
N GLY A 510 15.79 19.77 28.47
CA GLY A 510 16.22 19.12 27.21
C GLY A 510 15.78 17.66 27.03
N GLY A 511 15.14 17.06 28.03
CA GLY A 511 14.53 15.74 27.96
C GLY A 511 13.04 15.79 27.60
N PHE A 512 12.48 14.67 27.12
CA PHE A 512 11.06 14.53 26.87
C PHE A 512 10.30 14.10 28.12
N THR A 513 9.08 14.57 28.28
CA THR A 513 8.14 14.21 29.35
C THR A 513 6.74 14.09 28.79
N PHE A 514 5.85 13.41 29.51
CA PHE A 514 4.43 13.41 29.14
C PHE A 514 3.77 14.73 29.51
N VAL A 515 2.93 15.23 28.61
CA VAL A 515 2.12 16.45 28.83
C VAL A 515 0.77 16.15 29.41
N ARG A 516 0.20 15.00 29.10
CA ARG A 516 -1.15 14.61 29.51
C ARG A 516 -1.15 13.19 30.10
N ASN A 517 -2.05 13.01 31.06
CA ASN A 517 -2.41 11.66 31.48
C ASN A 517 -3.06 10.92 30.30
N ILE A 518 -2.73 9.66 30.14
CA ILE A 518 -3.36 8.77 29.15
C ILE A 518 -4.85 8.63 29.51
N SER A 519 -5.72 8.90 28.54
CA SER A 519 -7.18 8.79 28.73
C SER A 519 -7.61 7.36 28.98
N GLU A 520 -8.77 7.16 29.62
CA GLU A 520 -9.39 5.85 29.84
C GLU A 520 -9.46 5.03 28.54
N ARG A 521 -9.95 5.66 27.47
CA ARG A 521 -10.03 5.03 26.15
C ARG A 521 -8.65 4.56 25.64
N GLN A 522 -7.63 5.40 25.80
CA GLN A 522 -6.27 5.05 25.38
C GLN A 522 -5.71 3.90 26.22
N ARG A 523 -5.98 3.85 27.54
CA ARG A 523 -5.60 2.73 28.39
C ARG A 523 -6.26 1.44 27.92
N THR A 524 -7.58 1.46 27.67
CA THR A 524 -8.31 0.30 27.16
C THR A 524 -7.72 -0.21 25.85
N LEU A 525 -7.34 0.70 24.94
CA LEU A 525 -6.73 0.32 23.67
C LEU A 525 -5.34 -0.29 23.84
N LEU A 526 -4.51 0.29 24.69
CA LEU A 526 -3.13 -0.18 24.93
C LEU A 526 -3.10 -1.51 25.69
N ALA A 527 -4.05 -1.72 26.62
CA ALA A 527 -4.20 -2.98 27.35
C ALA A 527 -4.48 -4.18 26.44
N GLU A 528 -4.94 -3.97 25.20
CA GLU A 528 -5.08 -5.04 24.20
C GLU A 528 -3.75 -5.76 23.90
N TRP A 529 -2.63 -5.10 24.19
CA TRP A 529 -1.25 -5.61 23.95
C TRP A 529 -0.39 -5.53 25.20
N ASP A 530 -1.01 -5.59 26.40
CA ASP A 530 -0.34 -5.56 27.70
C ASP A 530 0.55 -4.31 27.93
N ILE A 531 0.15 -3.15 27.34
CA ILE A 531 0.83 -1.87 27.53
C ILE A 531 0.12 -1.07 28.61
N GLU A 532 0.83 -0.85 29.72
CA GLU A 532 0.37 -0.04 30.83
C GLU A 532 0.84 1.43 30.72
N PRO A 533 0.15 2.39 31.36
CA PRO A 533 0.57 3.77 31.37
C PRO A 533 2.00 3.99 31.89
N ASP A 534 2.47 3.14 32.77
CA ASP A 534 3.83 3.23 33.34
C ASP A 534 4.91 2.80 32.35
N ASP A 535 4.60 1.98 31.35
CA ASP A 535 5.54 1.59 30.30
C ASP A 535 5.99 2.80 29.48
N PHE A 536 5.14 3.82 29.37
CA PHE A 536 5.53 5.06 28.70
C PHE A 536 6.66 5.82 29.42
N LYS A 537 6.82 5.63 30.73
CA LYS A 537 8.00 6.17 31.45
C LYS A 537 9.28 5.50 30.93
N GLY A 538 9.21 4.18 30.69
CA GLY A 538 10.30 3.43 30.08
C GLY A 538 10.58 3.88 28.64
N ILE A 539 9.54 4.05 27.82
CA ILE A 539 9.66 4.55 26.42
C ILE A 539 10.33 5.94 26.40
N VAL A 540 9.89 6.85 27.27
CA VAL A 540 10.47 8.21 27.38
C VAL A 540 11.91 8.16 27.86
N SER A 541 12.23 7.34 28.86
CA SER A 541 13.59 7.17 29.37
C SER A 541 14.53 6.63 28.29
N ASP A 542 14.13 5.55 27.64
CA ASP A 542 14.90 4.96 26.54
C ASP A 542 15.09 5.95 25.37
N TYR A 543 14.06 6.71 25.02
CA TYR A 543 14.18 7.73 23.98
C TYR A 543 15.16 8.84 24.38
N ASN A 544 15.08 9.32 25.62
CA ASN A 544 16.00 10.33 26.16
C ASN A 544 17.45 9.82 26.23
N GLU A 545 17.67 8.58 26.67
CA GLU A 545 18.99 7.95 26.70
C GLU A 545 19.58 7.80 25.30
N ARG A 546 18.78 7.38 24.34
CA ARG A 546 19.17 7.28 22.92
C ARG A 546 19.61 8.65 22.38
N MET A 547 18.91 9.73 22.78
CA MET A 547 19.27 11.09 22.39
C MET A 547 20.56 11.55 23.06
N GLN A 548 20.76 11.26 24.35
CA GLN A 548 21.98 11.61 25.12
C GLN A 548 23.20 10.84 24.61
N SER A 549 23.10 9.54 24.35
CA SER A 549 24.21 8.72 23.84
C SER A 549 24.75 9.24 22.51
N LYS A 550 23.90 9.79 21.67
CA LYS A 550 24.31 10.46 20.42
C LYS A 550 25.07 11.75 20.67
N MET A 551 24.73 12.50 21.71
CA MET A 551 25.42 13.74 22.10
C MET A 551 26.81 13.45 22.71
N VAL A 552 26.91 12.44 23.56
CA VAL A 552 28.18 12.04 24.18
C VAL A 552 29.20 11.55 23.16
N SER A 553 28.75 10.75 22.17
CA SER A 553 29.62 10.26 21.09
C SER A 553 30.14 11.39 20.20
N GLN A 554 29.40 12.49 20.08
CA GLN A 554 29.83 13.68 19.33
C GLN A 554 30.81 14.57 20.14
N ASN A 555 30.61 14.70 21.45
CA ASN A 555 31.48 15.50 22.32
C ASN A 555 32.84 14.84 22.56
N ARG A 556 32.95 13.51 22.54
CA ARG A 556 34.24 12.78 22.66
C ARG A 556 35.15 12.96 21.44
N ARG A 557 34.70 13.61 20.38
CA ARG A 557 35.44 13.82 19.13
C ARG A 557 36.02 15.22 18.96
N LYS A 558 36.02 16.07 20.00
CA LYS A 558 36.90 17.25 19.97
C LYS A 558 38.33 16.73 20.00
N PRO A 559 39.15 16.95 18.94
CA PRO A 559 40.58 16.81 19.14
C PRO A 559 40.94 17.86 20.20
N GLU A 560 41.58 17.45 21.30
CA GLU A 560 42.35 18.35 22.12
C GLU A 560 43.39 18.96 21.18
N HIS A 561 43.17 20.20 20.77
CA HIS A 561 44.22 20.99 20.16
C HIS A 561 45.20 21.29 21.26
N ASP A 562 46.29 20.51 21.33
CA ASP A 562 47.54 20.92 21.95
C ASP A 562 48.00 22.20 21.23
N GLU A 563 47.79 23.32 21.90
CA GLU A 563 48.53 24.54 21.62
C GLU A 563 49.97 24.35 22.05
N ALA A 564 50.81 23.75 21.24
CA ALA A 564 52.25 23.90 21.29
C ALA A 564 52.90 23.54 19.96
N ALA A 565 53.69 24.48 19.48
CA ALA A 565 54.77 24.38 18.50
C ALA A 565 54.43 24.34 17.03
N GLY A 566 54.80 25.46 16.43
CA GLY A 566 54.87 25.69 14.99
C GLY A 566 55.77 24.71 14.23
N GLY A 567 55.39 24.40 13.02
CA GLY A 567 56.18 23.63 12.09
C GLY A 567 55.39 23.17 10.87
N ARG A 568 55.30 24.02 9.88
CA ARG A 568 54.80 23.60 8.55
C ARG A 568 55.66 22.47 7.98
N ARG A 569 55.16 21.26 7.89
CA ARG A 569 55.72 20.22 7.04
C ARG A 569 54.72 19.87 5.93
N LYS A 570 55.13 20.09 4.68
CA LYS A 570 54.44 19.61 3.46
C LYS A 570 54.45 18.07 3.43
N PRO A 571 53.41 17.38 3.00
CA PRO A 571 53.44 15.92 2.83
C PRO A 571 54.30 15.56 1.63
N GLY A 572 55.40 14.83 1.89
CA GLY A 572 56.27 14.29 0.87
C GLY A 572 55.67 13.09 0.17
N ARG A 573 55.89 13.06 -1.12
CA ARG A 573 55.54 12.02 -2.05
C ARG A 573 56.34 10.72 -1.72
N ARG A 574 55.67 9.64 -1.30
CA ARG A 574 56.33 8.35 -1.05
C ARG A 574 56.82 7.78 -2.36
N LYS A 575 58.17 7.61 -2.45
CA LYS A 575 58.88 6.82 -3.46
C LYS A 575 58.68 5.32 -3.16
N LYS A 576 58.42 4.54 -4.21
CA LYS A 576 58.45 3.07 -4.19
C LYS A 576 59.91 2.62 -4.03
N ALA A 577 60.16 1.76 -3.05
CA ALA A 577 61.39 1.05 -2.91
C ALA A 577 61.34 -0.24 -3.80
N SER A 578 62.43 -0.48 -4.52
CA SER A 578 62.72 -1.69 -5.26
C SER A 578 63.17 -2.80 -4.31
N ALA A 579 62.70 -4.01 -4.51
CA ALA A 579 63.28 -5.23 -3.97
C ALA A 579 63.64 -6.18 -5.12
N THR A 580 64.86 -6.57 -5.16
CA THR A 580 65.55 -7.57 -5.98
C THR A 580 65.27 -8.99 -5.47
N ASP A 581 65.35 -9.88 -6.41
CA ASP A 581 65.76 -11.29 -6.43
C ASP A 581 64.68 -12.39 -6.46
N GLN A 582 64.86 -13.10 -7.56
CA GLN A 582 64.23 -14.32 -8.10
C GLN A 582 64.63 -15.58 -7.33
N PRO A 583 64.22 -16.87 -7.70
CA PRO A 583 63.88 -17.33 -9.05
C PRO A 583 62.70 -18.37 -9.18
N ASP A 584 62.26 -18.49 -10.45
CA ASP A 584 61.78 -19.67 -11.21
C ASP A 584 60.61 -20.54 -10.73
N ASN A 585 59.53 -20.63 -11.52
CA ASN A 585 59.23 -21.72 -12.43
C ASN A 585 57.95 -21.56 -13.25
N GLU A 586 58.12 -21.76 -14.52
CA GLU A 586 57.28 -22.25 -15.61
C GLU A 586 55.74 -22.14 -15.64
N GLY A 587 55.24 -21.51 -16.72
CA GLY A 587 54.29 -22.19 -17.57
C GLY A 587 52.98 -21.52 -17.95
N LYS A 588 53.04 -20.78 -19.09
CA LYS A 588 51.96 -20.56 -20.09
C LYS A 588 51.23 -19.20 -20.16
N PRO A 589 50.76 -18.77 -21.35
CA PRO A 589 51.04 -17.43 -21.85
C PRO A 589 49.84 -16.45 -21.70
N LYS A 590 50.20 -15.20 -21.37
CA LYS A 590 49.29 -14.05 -21.38
C LYS A 590 49.15 -13.46 -22.79
N ARG A 591 47.97 -13.41 -23.33
CA ARG A 591 47.63 -12.62 -24.52
C ARG A 591 47.65 -11.12 -24.20
N LYS A 592 48.63 -10.41 -24.73
CA LYS A 592 48.69 -8.95 -24.83
C LYS A 592 47.80 -8.50 -25.99
N ARG A 593 46.89 -7.56 -25.77
CA ARG A 593 46.37 -6.69 -26.83
C ARG A 593 46.98 -5.31 -26.66
N GLY A 594 48.02 -5.05 -27.42
CA GLY A 594 48.56 -3.73 -27.65
C GLY A 594 47.80 -3.04 -28.78
N ARG A 595 47.59 -1.76 -28.64
CA ARG A 595 47.05 -0.88 -29.69
C ARG A 595 48.23 -0.18 -30.39
N PRO A 596 48.32 -0.19 -31.74
CA PRO A 596 49.40 0.46 -32.45
C PRO A 596 49.30 1.99 -32.40
N LYS A 597 50.46 2.65 -32.27
CA LYS A 597 50.67 4.06 -32.54
C LYS A 597 50.87 4.28 -34.05
N GLY A 598 50.25 5.33 -34.55
CA GLY A 598 50.80 6.08 -35.71
C GLY A 598 49.93 6.11 -36.93
N SER A 599 49.29 7.26 -37.16
CA SER A 599 49.38 8.01 -38.42
C SER A 599 48.64 9.36 -38.24
N GLY A 600 49.39 10.45 -38.40
CA GLY A 600 48.86 11.81 -38.37
C GLY A 600 48.14 12.12 -39.67
N ARG A 601 47.01 12.78 -39.57
CA ARG A 601 46.44 13.62 -40.61
C ARG A 601 45.88 14.89 -40.02
N LYS A 602 46.16 15.99 -40.70
CA LYS A 602 45.87 17.39 -40.39
C LYS A 602 44.38 17.63 -40.14
N ALA A 603 44.09 18.47 -39.15
CA ALA A 603 42.75 19.00 -38.84
C ALA A 603 42.27 20.01 -39.90
N PRO A 604 40.99 19.99 -40.28
CA PRO A 604 40.32 21.14 -40.87
C PRO A 604 39.64 22.01 -39.80
N GLU A 605 39.55 23.26 -40.12
CA GLU A 605 39.00 24.36 -39.32
C GLU A 605 37.65 24.11 -38.66
N LYS A 606 37.56 24.55 -37.42
CA LYS A 606 36.31 24.51 -36.64
C LYS A 606 35.37 25.65 -37.09
N GLN A 607 34.26 25.28 -37.73
CA GLN A 607 33.07 26.11 -37.79
C GLN A 607 32.29 25.97 -36.45
N PRO A 608 31.62 27.07 -35.97
CA PRO A 608 30.95 27.06 -34.68
C PRO A 608 29.68 26.18 -34.72
N LYS A 609 29.56 25.24 -33.82
CA LYS A 609 28.36 24.40 -33.61
C LYS A 609 27.22 25.28 -33.12
N LYS A 610 26.21 25.50 -33.95
CA LYS A 610 24.89 26.00 -33.54
C LYS A 610 24.26 25.01 -32.57
N THR A 611 24.07 25.42 -31.32
CA THR A 611 23.25 24.72 -30.34
C THR A 611 21.79 24.93 -30.73
N GLY A 612 21.25 24.01 -31.51
CA GLY A 612 19.84 24.01 -31.89
C GLY A 612 18.97 23.46 -30.75
N ARG A 613 18.56 24.34 -29.83
CA ARG A 613 17.32 24.11 -29.10
C ARG A 613 16.18 24.17 -30.11
N LYS A 614 15.42 23.07 -30.24
CA LYS A 614 14.18 23.07 -31.03
C LYS A 614 13.27 24.16 -30.47
N PRO A 615 12.68 25.03 -31.29
CA PRO A 615 11.78 26.08 -30.83
C PRO A 615 10.57 25.43 -30.14
N GLY A 616 10.19 25.93 -28.96
CA GLY A 616 8.98 25.53 -28.27
C GLY A 616 7.76 25.87 -29.11
N ARG A 617 6.72 25.05 -29.01
CA ARG A 617 5.46 25.17 -29.72
C ARG A 617 4.85 26.58 -29.52
N PRO A 618 4.36 27.28 -30.54
CA PRO A 618 3.75 28.60 -30.39
C PRO A 618 2.56 28.57 -29.42
N LYS A 619 2.43 29.62 -28.60
CA LYS A 619 1.30 29.80 -27.66
C LYS A 619 -0.02 29.78 -28.44
N GLY A 620 -0.88 28.78 -28.21
CA GLY A 620 -2.20 28.65 -28.87
C GLY A 620 -2.33 27.49 -29.86
N ALA A 621 -1.27 26.76 -30.20
CA ALA A 621 -1.36 25.64 -31.13
C ALA A 621 -2.02 24.41 -30.47
N LYS A 622 -3.07 23.87 -31.09
CA LYS A 622 -3.79 22.67 -30.63
C LYS A 622 -2.97 21.39 -30.86
N ASN A 623 -3.08 20.39 -30.02
CA ASN A 623 -2.34 19.13 -30.19
C ASN A 623 -3.02 18.22 -31.24
N LYS A 624 -2.28 17.24 -31.78
CA LYS A 624 -2.76 16.33 -32.82
C LYS A 624 -4.06 15.59 -32.42
N LYS A 625 -4.21 15.23 -31.12
CA LYS A 625 -5.44 14.57 -30.60
C LYS A 625 -6.64 15.53 -30.57
N THR A 626 -6.42 16.81 -30.26
CA THR A 626 -7.48 17.83 -30.25
C THR A 626 -7.96 18.13 -31.68
N LEU A 627 -7.03 18.24 -32.63
CA LEU A 627 -7.34 18.45 -34.05
C LEU A 627 -8.08 17.24 -34.66
N ALA A 628 -7.67 16.01 -34.31
CA ALA A 628 -8.34 14.79 -34.76
C ALA A 628 -9.77 14.68 -34.18
N LYS A 629 -9.97 15.07 -32.92
CA LYS A 629 -11.30 15.08 -32.29
C LYS A 629 -12.22 16.15 -32.92
N GLU A 630 -11.70 17.33 -33.20
CA GLU A 630 -12.44 18.40 -33.89
C GLU A 630 -12.78 18.02 -35.32
N ALA A 631 -11.89 17.35 -36.05
CA ALA A 631 -12.14 16.82 -37.39
C ALA A 631 -13.22 15.71 -37.37
N ALA A 632 -13.19 14.81 -36.38
CA ALA A 632 -14.21 13.80 -36.22
C ALA A 632 -15.60 14.38 -35.86
N MET A 633 -15.63 15.43 -35.04
CA MET A 633 -16.89 16.15 -34.71
C MET A 633 -17.42 16.95 -35.91
N ALA A 634 -16.57 17.54 -36.71
CA ALA A 634 -16.96 18.23 -37.94
C ALA A 634 -17.50 17.24 -39.00
N ALA A 635 -16.90 16.06 -39.15
CA ALA A 635 -17.40 15.00 -40.03
C ALA A 635 -18.75 14.41 -39.57
N ALA A 636 -19.03 14.52 -38.26
CA ALA A 636 -20.32 14.12 -37.68
C ALA A 636 -21.38 15.24 -37.65
N GLY A 637 -21.10 16.41 -38.23
CA GLY A 637 -22.05 17.54 -38.26
C GLY A 637 -22.27 18.24 -36.91
N ILE A 638 -21.40 17.99 -35.92
CA ILE A 638 -21.55 18.51 -34.56
C ILE A 638 -20.73 19.79 -34.38
N THR A 639 -21.41 20.92 -34.18
CA THR A 639 -20.76 22.21 -33.91
C THR A 639 -20.28 22.27 -32.45
N PRO A 640 -18.97 22.53 -32.18
CA PRO A 640 -18.46 22.56 -30.82
C PRO A 640 -19.01 23.78 -30.06
N VAL A 641 -19.75 23.53 -28.97
CA VAL A 641 -20.21 24.56 -28.04
C VAL A 641 -19.02 25.09 -27.23
N LYS A 642 -18.68 26.36 -27.39
CA LYS A 642 -17.67 27.04 -26.58
C LYS A 642 -18.13 27.07 -25.10
N ARG A 643 -17.45 26.36 -24.21
CA ARG A 643 -17.64 26.51 -22.77
C ARG A 643 -17.27 27.94 -22.37
N PRO A 644 -18.07 28.61 -21.52
CA PRO A 644 -17.72 29.94 -21.02
C PRO A 644 -16.40 29.87 -20.24
N LYS A 645 -15.53 30.86 -20.43
CA LYS A 645 -14.26 30.99 -19.71
C LYS A 645 -14.55 31.12 -18.22
N GLY A 646 -13.88 30.33 -17.39
CA GLY A 646 -13.97 30.42 -15.94
C GLY A 646 -13.69 31.84 -15.43
N ARG A 647 -14.30 32.18 -14.32
CA ARG A 647 -14.25 33.50 -13.65
C ARG A 647 -12.81 33.97 -13.43
N PRO A 648 -12.45 35.23 -13.69
CA PRO A 648 -11.12 35.79 -13.46
C PRO A 648 -10.75 35.73 -11.96
N LYS A 649 -9.50 35.43 -11.65
CA LYS A 649 -8.93 35.46 -10.30
C LYS A 649 -9.08 36.86 -9.70
N GLY A 650 -9.88 37.04 -8.63
CA GLY A 650 -9.97 38.32 -7.91
C GLY A 650 -11.38 38.90 -7.72
N SER A 651 -12.46 38.34 -8.30
CA SER A 651 -13.80 38.89 -8.11
C SER A 651 -14.43 38.38 -6.80
N LYS A 652 -14.79 39.28 -5.88
CA LYS A 652 -15.51 38.99 -4.63
C LYS A 652 -17.01 38.79 -4.90
N ASP A 653 -17.67 37.88 -4.17
CA ASP A 653 -19.13 37.70 -4.23
C ASP A 653 -19.86 38.88 -3.58
N SER A 654 -20.76 39.47 -4.32
CA SER A 654 -21.54 40.63 -3.87
C SER A 654 -22.79 40.30 -3.06
N LYS A 655 -23.07 39.02 -2.76
CA LYS A 655 -24.21 38.62 -1.90
C LYS A 655 -23.84 37.44 -1.00
N PRO A 656 -24.16 37.48 0.32
CA PRO A 656 -23.93 36.37 1.23
C PRO A 656 -24.90 35.20 0.97
N ARG A 657 -24.40 33.97 0.94
CA ARG A 657 -25.20 32.75 0.88
C ARG A 657 -26.05 32.61 2.16
N LYS A 658 -27.38 32.54 2.01
CA LYS A 658 -28.29 32.17 3.13
C LYS A 658 -27.97 30.76 3.60
N LYS A 659 -27.56 30.61 4.88
CA LYS A 659 -27.43 29.33 5.57
C LYS A 659 -28.81 28.69 5.71
N ALA A 660 -28.99 27.49 5.20
CA ALA A 660 -30.19 26.69 5.47
C ALA A 660 -30.21 26.33 6.97
N LYS A 661 -31.29 26.74 7.67
CA LYS A 661 -31.57 26.36 9.05
C LYS A 661 -31.88 24.85 9.09
N ARG A 662 -31.10 24.07 9.82
CA ARG A 662 -31.48 22.73 10.26
C ARG A 662 -32.67 22.88 11.25
N GLY A 663 -33.81 22.32 10.88
CA GLY A 663 -34.95 22.20 11.78
C GLY A 663 -34.61 21.31 12.98
N LYS A 664 -34.83 21.80 14.18
CA LYS A 664 -34.88 21.01 15.40
C LYS A 664 -36.17 20.20 15.38
N SER A 665 -36.08 18.88 15.45
CA SER A 665 -37.23 18.04 15.78
C SER A 665 -37.48 18.14 17.30
N VAL A 666 -38.66 18.56 17.63
CA VAL A 666 -39.23 18.55 18.99
C VAL A 666 -39.66 17.11 19.26
N SER A 667 -39.14 16.52 20.32
CA SER A 667 -39.66 15.30 20.92
C SER A 667 -40.75 15.66 21.89
N GLU A 668 -42.00 15.36 21.58
CA GLU A 668 -43.08 15.25 22.58
C GLU A 668 -43.32 13.76 22.88
N GLY A 669 -43.33 13.46 24.17
CA GLY A 669 -43.61 12.14 24.67
C GLY A 669 -45.11 11.83 24.64
N LEU A 670 -45.40 10.54 24.66
CA LEU A 670 -46.65 9.98 25.15
C LEU A 670 -46.37 8.63 25.77
N GLU A 671 -46.50 8.61 27.09
CA GLU A 671 -46.77 7.39 27.88
C GLU A 671 -48.10 6.78 27.43
N LYS A 672 -48.08 5.49 27.11
CA LYS A 672 -48.94 4.44 27.69
C LYS A 672 -48.52 3.11 27.13
#